data_fd85359eaece2cbbc17129a76ba13313
#
_entry.id   fd85359eaece2cbbc17129a76ba13313
#
_cell.length_a   1.000
_cell.length_b   1.000
_cell.length_c   1.000
_cell.angle_alpha   90.00
_cell.angle_beta   90.00
_cell.angle_gamma   90.00
#
_symmetry.space_group_name_H-M   'P 1'
#
loop_
_entity.id
_entity.type
_entity.pdbx_description
1 polymer ?
#
loop_
_entity_poly.entity_id
_entity_poly.type
_entity_poly.pdbx_seq_one_letter_code
_entity_poly.pdbx_strand_id
1 'polypeptide(L)'
;MKTVTIEDLKQFVFIENPVYAPDGKSLAFIKATVDEKNNGYHRDLYLVKDGMVRQYTAKENTSFVLWNDETEMIISRKAETPGTTELLKLSVDGGEAIPWMALPFPLVKLHKLDNGNYVVIGSVKADEPDAWKVKAQKKEEDQSSCTVVDELPYWMTGSGYINKDRNCLFVIRDGTVDRITGADWNVDETVVDGNRMYYTCSKKDPSICLYQKLYCYDGNTGEISCIYDAWTHSIQNLYIVNGTLYFQASDMREYGVNETGKICTIKNGTIVTVCKPDRSMYNSVASDIALGGGKQRAVMDGALYSLETDEDHTMIVRYDEDGKKTIIKDAEETLFCMDAADHRIAYVSSSPSSLQELFELDVNTGEVTKLTDFNGAYVQDTTISIPERVDYESEGKSLHGWVIKPVGYEKGKKYPCVLDVHGGPRTVYGSSFFHEMQVWAAEGYFVCFTNIKGSDGRGDAFADIRGDYGGEDYRDLMIFMDRVLETYPDIDENRLCETGGSYGGFMTNWIITHTDRFCCAASQRSIASWISFSLIADIGPEFGTDQCGAKKSWDDATFDKLWHHSPLKYIRNAHTPTLFIHSDQDYRCPLSEGMQMMQGLAVQGVETRLCIFHGENHELSRSGKPANRIRRLREITDWFEQHTKA
;
A
#
# COMPACT_ATOMS: atom_id res chain seq x y z
N MET A 1 14.45 5.46 -30.35
CA MET A 1 13.90 5.45 -28.97
C MET A 1 14.95 4.83 -28.06
N LYS A 2 15.15 5.36 -26.87
CA LYS A 2 16.01 4.77 -25.83
C LYS A 2 15.32 3.56 -25.20
N THR A 3 16.07 2.69 -24.54
CA THR A 3 15.52 1.63 -23.69
C THR A 3 15.30 2.14 -22.26
N VAL A 4 14.45 1.48 -21.49
CA VAL A 4 14.24 1.78 -20.08
C VAL A 4 15.52 1.46 -19.29
N THR A 5 15.93 2.35 -18.39
CA THR A 5 17.11 2.19 -17.54
C THR A 5 16.76 2.32 -16.06
N ILE A 6 17.63 1.80 -15.19
CA ILE A 6 17.48 1.92 -13.72
C ILE A 6 17.38 3.39 -13.29
N GLU A 7 18.13 4.28 -13.96
CA GLU A 7 18.20 5.71 -13.64
C GLU A 7 16.94 6.49 -14.06
N ASP A 8 16.09 5.91 -14.91
CA ASP A 8 14.89 6.59 -15.42
C ASP A 8 13.88 6.90 -14.32
N LEU A 9 13.93 6.22 -13.16
CA LEU A 9 13.19 6.58 -11.96
C LEU A 9 13.28 8.09 -11.63
N LYS A 10 14.42 8.72 -11.94
CA LYS A 10 14.65 10.15 -11.69
C LYS A 10 13.81 11.08 -12.57
N GLN A 11 13.29 10.57 -13.69
CA GLN A 11 12.49 11.31 -14.66
C GLN A 11 10.99 11.13 -14.43
N PHE A 12 10.57 10.15 -13.62
CA PHE A 12 9.16 9.86 -13.40
C PHE A 12 8.48 10.95 -12.59
N VAL A 13 7.28 11.27 -13.00
CA VAL A 13 6.36 12.13 -12.27
C VAL A 13 5.28 11.25 -11.63
N PHE A 14 5.10 11.42 -10.34
CA PHE A 14 4.08 10.73 -9.56
C PHE A 14 2.94 11.70 -9.26
N ILE A 15 1.71 11.20 -9.28
CA ILE A 15 0.52 12.00 -9.00
C ILE A 15 -0.20 11.36 -7.82
N GLU A 16 -0.51 12.19 -6.82
CA GLU A 16 -1.11 11.74 -5.56
C GLU A 16 -2.32 12.60 -5.20
N ASN A 17 -3.28 12.00 -4.52
CA ASN A 17 -4.34 12.67 -3.77
C ASN A 17 -5.15 13.71 -4.57
N PRO A 18 -5.82 13.34 -5.67
CA PRO A 18 -6.78 14.23 -6.32
C PRO A 18 -7.96 14.50 -5.38
N VAL A 19 -8.36 15.77 -5.23
CA VAL A 19 -9.47 16.19 -4.36
C VAL A 19 -10.24 17.33 -5.01
N TYR A 20 -11.51 17.11 -5.30
CA TYR A 20 -12.39 18.16 -5.82
C TYR A 20 -12.70 19.22 -4.77
N ALA A 21 -12.84 20.46 -5.21
CA ALA A 21 -13.46 21.53 -4.42
C ALA A 21 -14.94 21.16 -4.13
N PRO A 22 -15.54 21.72 -3.05
CA PRO A 22 -16.93 21.41 -2.70
C PRO A 22 -17.94 21.71 -3.81
N ASP A 23 -17.66 22.69 -4.69
CA ASP A 23 -18.50 23.03 -5.84
C ASP A 23 -18.22 22.18 -7.09
N GLY A 24 -17.28 21.24 -7.03
CA GLY A 24 -16.90 20.35 -8.12
C GLY A 24 -16.16 21.01 -9.29
N LYS A 25 -15.86 22.33 -9.26
CA LYS A 25 -15.30 23.06 -10.42
C LYS A 25 -13.78 23.06 -10.47
N SER A 26 -13.14 22.89 -9.33
CA SER A 26 -11.69 22.86 -9.21
C SER A 26 -11.24 21.53 -8.65
N LEU A 27 -10.09 21.02 -9.11
CA LEU A 27 -9.51 19.77 -8.66
C LEU A 27 -8.06 20.01 -8.22
N ALA A 28 -7.79 19.83 -6.93
CA ALA A 28 -6.44 19.87 -6.36
C ALA A 28 -5.79 18.49 -6.43
N PHE A 29 -4.48 18.43 -6.66
CA PHE A 29 -3.70 17.22 -6.59
C PHE A 29 -2.23 17.51 -6.26
N ILE A 30 -1.51 16.50 -5.79
CA ILE A 30 -0.08 16.58 -5.52
C ILE A 30 0.70 15.98 -6.68
N LYS A 31 1.66 16.75 -7.19
CA LYS A 31 2.68 16.27 -8.13
C LYS A 31 3.97 16.01 -7.36
N ALA A 32 4.48 14.78 -7.40
CA ALA A 32 5.75 14.43 -6.78
C ALA A 32 6.81 14.14 -7.85
N THR A 33 8.03 14.61 -7.62
CA THR A 33 9.22 14.39 -8.47
C THR A 33 10.43 14.04 -7.61
N VAL A 34 11.42 13.37 -8.17
CA VAL A 34 12.63 13.01 -7.43
C VAL A 34 13.46 14.24 -7.07
N ASP A 35 13.85 14.33 -5.81
CA ASP A 35 14.82 15.27 -5.26
C ASP A 35 16.17 14.57 -5.10
N GLU A 36 17.01 14.62 -6.14
CA GLU A 36 18.34 13.99 -6.10
C GLU A 36 19.24 14.58 -5.00
N LYS A 37 19.11 15.88 -4.73
CA LYS A 37 19.98 16.58 -3.76
C LYS A 37 19.74 16.08 -2.33
N ASN A 38 18.49 15.87 -1.96
CA ASN A 38 18.10 15.45 -0.62
C ASN A 38 17.76 13.95 -0.55
N ASN A 39 17.92 13.22 -1.66
CA ASN A 39 17.56 11.81 -1.79
C ASN A 39 16.12 11.53 -1.32
N GLY A 40 15.17 12.25 -1.90
CA GLY A 40 13.77 12.21 -1.52
C GLY A 40 12.86 12.61 -2.66
N TYR A 41 11.67 13.09 -2.34
CA TYR A 41 10.68 13.54 -3.31
C TYR A 41 10.23 14.96 -2.98
N HIS A 42 10.21 15.83 -3.99
CA HIS A 42 9.50 17.11 -3.94
C HIS A 42 8.02 16.89 -4.18
N ARG A 43 7.17 17.42 -3.33
CA ARG A 43 5.71 17.37 -3.44
C ARG A 43 5.16 18.78 -3.51
N ASP A 44 4.57 19.12 -4.65
CA ASP A 44 3.97 20.41 -4.92
C ASP A 44 2.49 20.29 -5.23
N LEU A 45 1.70 21.23 -4.74
CA LEU A 45 0.27 21.33 -5.01
C LEU A 45 0.02 21.91 -6.40
N TYR A 46 -0.83 21.23 -7.14
CA TYR A 46 -1.36 21.65 -8.43
C TYR A 46 -2.88 21.76 -8.39
N LEU A 47 -3.44 22.60 -9.25
CA LEU A 47 -4.88 22.77 -9.41
C LEU A 47 -5.25 22.66 -10.87
N VAL A 48 -6.31 21.89 -11.17
CA VAL A 48 -7.05 21.96 -12.43
C VAL A 48 -8.23 22.89 -12.23
N LYS A 49 -8.32 23.97 -13.00
CA LYS A 49 -9.44 24.91 -13.02
C LYS A 49 -9.64 25.40 -14.45
N ASP A 50 -10.87 25.41 -14.94
CA ASP A 50 -11.22 25.83 -16.31
C ASP A 50 -10.38 25.11 -17.40
N GLY A 51 -10.13 23.81 -17.23
CA GLY A 51 -9.32 22.98 -18.13
C GLY A 51 -7.81 23.28 -18.10
N MET A 52 -7.35 24.16 -17.21
CA MET A 52 -5.94 24.52 -17.09
C MET A 52 -5.31 23.91 -15.84
N VAL A 53 -4.14 23.30 -15.99
CA VAL A 53 -3.32 22.79 -14.89
C VAL A 53 -2.30 23.85 -14.48
N ARG A 54 -2.30 24.24 -13.20
CA ARG A 54 -1.39 25.25 -12.65
C ARG A 54 -0.74 24.76 -11.36
N GLN A 55 0.54 25.12 -11.17
CA GLN A 55 1.27 24.91 -9.93
C GLN A 55 0.94 26.01 -8.91
N TYR A 56 0.66 25.61 -7.66
CA TYR A 56 0.30 26.53 -6.57
C TYR A 56 1.37 26.62 -5.49
N THR A 57 2.13 25.54 -5.23
CA THR A 57 3.28 25.58 -4.33
C THR A 57 4.55 25.18 -5.09
N ALA A 58 5.69 25.65 -4.60
CA ALA A 58 6.99 25.30 -5.19
C ALA A 58 7.98 24.97 -4.06
N LYS A 59 8.44 23.71 -4.01
CA LYS A 59 9.43 23.18 -3.05
C LYS A 59 8.96 23.17 -1.57
N GLU A 60 7.66 23.23 -1.33
CA GLU A 60 7.11 23.31 0.03
C GLU A 60 6.83 21.94 0.68
N ASN A 61 7.02 20.84 -0.05
CA ASN A 61 6.71 19.47 0.42
C ASN A 61 5.31 19.37 1.05
N THR A 62 4.32 19.84 0.31
CA THR A 62 2.91 19.76 0.69
C THR A 62 2.49 18.30 0.73
N SER A 63 2.04 17.82 1.89
CA SER A 63 1.64 16.42 2.07
C SER A 63 0.13 16.22 2.29
N PHE A 64 -0.61 17.32 2.48
CA PHE A 64 -2.03 17.26 2.84
C PHE A 64 -2.82 18.36 2.14
N VAL A 65 -4.04 18.04 1.69
CA VAL A 65 -4.97 19.00 1.09
C VAL A 65 -6.35 18.81 1.71
N LEU A 66 -6.91 19.87 2.25
CA LEU A 66 -8.30 20.00 2.63
C LEU A 66 -8.87 21.26 1.99
N TRP A 67 -10.00 21.16 1.31
CA TRP A 67 -10.78 22.32 0.90
C TRP A 67 -11.47 22.93 2.13
N ASN A 68 -11.17 24.20 2.42
CA ASN A 68 -11.87 24.97 3.44
C ASN A 68 -13.26 25.42 2.94
N ASP A 69 -13.29 25.83 1.70
CA ASP A 69 -14.46 26.14 0.89
C ASP A 69 -14.06 26.09 -0.61
N GLU A 70 -14.91 26.56 -1.51
CA GLU A 70 -14.65 26.58 -2.95
C GLU A 70 -13.53 27.57 -3.38
N THR A 71 -13.08 28.44 -2.47
CA THR A 71 -12.10 29.50 -2.76
C THR A 71 -10.78 29.37 -1.98
N GLU A 72 -10.76 28.55 -0.93
CA GLU A 72 -9.61 28.45 -0.03
C GLU A 72 -9.30 27.00 0.32
N MET A 73 -8.03 26.65 0.27
CA MET A 73 -7.49 25.35 0.73
C MET A 73 -6.70 25.52 2.02
N ILE A 74 -6.72 24.51 2.88
CA ILE A 74 -5.78 24.32 3.99
C ILE A 74 -4.77 23.29 3.55
N ILE A 75 -3.49 23.65 3.61
CA ILE A 75 -2.36 22.77 3.30
C ILE A 75 -1.49 22.60 4.53
N SER A 76 -0.77 21.48 4.60
CA SER A 76 0.27 21.30 5.61
C SER A 76 1.66 21.30 4.96
N ARG A 77 2.64 21.77 5.69
CA ARG A 77 4.05 21.59 5.37
C ARG A 77 4.80 21.03 6.56
N LYS A 78 5.99 20.50 6.31
CA LYS A 78 6.88 20.01 7.36
C LYS A 78 7.27 21.18 8.27
N ALA A 79 6.92 21.07 9.56
CA ALA A 79 7.31 22.08 10.54
C ALA A 79 8.81 22.03 10.82
N GLU A 80 9.40 23.17 11.21
CA GLU A 80 10.80 23.28 11.66
C GLU A 80 11.03 22.50 12.97
N THR A 81 10.02 22.48 13.84
CA THR A 81 10.07 21.73 15.11
C THR A 81 9.59 20.30 14.87
N PRO A 82 10.43 19.27 15.11
CA PRO A 82 10.01 17.87 15.00
C PRO A 82 8.81 17.57 15.90
N GLY A 83 7.88 16.74 15.38
CA GLY A 83 6.68 16.33 16.12
C GLY A 83 5.55 17.38 16.13
N THR A 84 5.66 18.45 15.34
CA THR A 84 4.59 19.47 15.17
C THR A 84 4.16 19.56 13.72
N THR A 85 3.01 20.21 13.45
CA THR A 85 2.49 20.43 12.10
C THR A 85 2.15 21.90 11.90
N GLU A 86 2.60 22.48 10.79
CA GLU A 86 2.18 23.82 10.36
C GLU A 86 1.08 23.70 9.31
N LEU A 87 -0.02 24.42 9.56
CA LEU A 87 -1.15 24.56 8.64
C LEU A 87 -1.15 25.95 8.05
N LEU A 88 -1.37 26.02 6.73
CA LEU A 88 -1.43 27.28 5.97
C LEU A 88 -2.73 27.31 5.17
N LYS A 89 -3.23 28.51 4.92
CA LYS A 89 -4.34 28.79 4.02
C LYS A 89 -3.84 29.30 2.69
N LEU A 90 -4.42 28.81 1.60
CA LEU A 90 -4.04 29.15 0.24
C LEU A 90 -5.28 29.40 -0.61
N SER A 91 -5.36 30.58 -1.22
CA SER A 91 -6.48 30.95 -2.10
C SER A 91 -6.36 30.28 -3.48
N VAL A 92 -7.49 29.87 -4.07
CA VAL A 92 -7.56 29.39 -5.46
C VAL A 92 -7.26 30.46 -6.50
N ASP A 93 -7.34 31.73 -6.15
CA ASP A 93 -7.00 32.86 -7.05
C ASP A 93 -5.48 33.12 -7.08
N GLY A 94 -4.71 32.37 -6.29
CA GLY A 94 -3.26 32.50 -6.18
C GLY A 94 -2.83 33.41 -5.02
N GLY A 95 -1.54 33.68 -4.94
CA GLY A 95 -0.90 34.39 -3.84
C GLY A 95 -0.03 33.47 -2.99
N GLU A 96 0.52 34.01 -1.91
CA GLU A 96 1.33 33.27 -0.96
C GLU A 96 0.43 32.50 0.02
N ALA A 97 0.87 31.30 0.41
CA ALA A 97 0.22 30.54 1.49
C ALA A 97 0.42 31.27 2.84
N ILE A 98 -0.67 31.53 3.54
CA ILE A 98 -0.68 32.32 4.79
C ILE A 98 -0.68 31.35 5.97
N PRO A 99 0.28 31.46 6.94
CA PRO A 99 0.23 30.65 8.16
C PRO A 99 -1.12 30.82 8.87
N TRP A 100 -1.76 29.69 9.15
CA TRP A 100 -3.05 29.68 9.86
C TRP A 100 -2.92 29.17 11.28
N MET A 101 -2.28 27.99 11.46
CA MET A 101 -2.19 27.36 12.77
C MET A 101 -0.96 26.44 12.86
N ALA A 102 -0.33 26.40 14.03
CA ALA A 102 0.68 25.42 14.38
C ALA A 102 0.08 24.43 15.39
N LEU A 103 0.00 23.16 15.02
CA LEU A 103 -0.43 22.08 15.91
C LEU A 103 0.79 21.54 16.67
N PRO A 104 0.71 21.38 17.99
CA PRO A 104 1.82 20.90 18.82
C PRO A 104 1.99 19.37 18.78
N PHE A 105 1.47 18.71 17.74
CA PHE A 105 1.54 17.27 17.49
C PHE A 105 1.50 16.98 15.99
N PRO A 106 1.93 15.79 15.56
CA PRO A 106 1.75 15.33 14.18
C PRO A 106 0.27 15.25 13.81
N LEU A 107 -0.09 15.88 12.68
CA LEU A 107 -1.42 15.78 12.10
C LEU A 107 -1.59 14.43 11.41
N VAL A 108 -2.65 13.72 11.74
CA VAL A 108 -3.09 12.51 11.03
C VAL A 108 -4.23 12.86 10.05
N LYS A 109 -5.24 13.62 10.51
CA LYS A 109 -6.39 13.98 9.68
C LYS A 109 -7.02 15.30 10.16
N LEU A 110 -7.57 16.06 9.24
CA LEU A 110 -8.31 17.29 9.51
C LEU A 110 -9.68 17.24 8.84
N HIS A 111 -10.71 17.63 9.57
CA HIS A 111 -12.08 17.80 9.04
C HIS A 111 -12.63 19.16 9.46
N LYS A 112 -13.49 19.73 8.63
CA LYS A 112 -14.26 20.93 8.93
C LYS A 112 -15.71 20.53 9.25
N LEU A 113 -16.28 21.14 10.27
CA LEU A 113 -17.70 21.00 10.64
C LEU A 113 -18.49 22.18 10.05
N ASP A 114 -19.80 22.01 9.85
CA ASP A 114 -20.66 23.07 9.31
C ASP A 114 -20.74 24.31 10.21
N ASN A 115 -20.54 24.15 11.53
CA ASN A 115 -20.51 25.28 12.48
C ASN A 115 -19.19 26.08 12.43
N GLY A 116 -18.30 25.77 11.50
CA GLY A 116 -17.01 26.45 11.31
C GLY A 116 -15.87 25.97 12.20
N ASN A 117 -16.11 25.06 13.13
CA ASN A 117 -15.07 24.41 13.92
C ASN A 117 -14.34 23.34 13.07
N TYR A 118 -13.13 22.97 13.53
CA TYR A 118 -12.40 21.86 12.89
C TYR A 118 -12.19 20.75 13.91
N VAL A 119 -12.23 19.53 13.40
CA VAL A 119 -11.90 18.34 14.17
C VAL A 119 -10.59 17.76 13.61
N VAL A 120 -9.66 17.48 14.51
CA VAL A 120 -8.30 17.04 14.18
C VAL A 120 -8.05 15.69 14.82
N ILE A 121 -7.47 14.78 14.06
CA ILE A 121 -6.83 13.59 14.59
C ILE A 121 -5.34 13.90 14.69
N GLY A 122 -4.80 13.86 15.90
CA GLY A 122 -3.38 14.12 16.18
C GLY A 122 -2.78 12.97 16.98
N SER A 123 -1.49 12.69 16.73
CA SER A 123 -0.77 11.65 17.47
C SER A 123 -0.07 12.22 18.70
N VAL A 124 -0.33 11.63 19.88
CA VAL A 124 0.24 12.04 21.18
C VAL A 124 0.65 10.83 22.00
N LYS A 125 1.52 11.01 23.01
CA LYS A 125 1.90 9.94 23.95
C LYS A 125 0.83 9.73 25.02
N ALA A 126 0.47 8.47 25.29
CA ALA A 126 -0.55 8.10 26.28
C ALA A 126 -0.10 8.36 27.72
N ASP A 127 1.17 8.17 28.01
CA ASP A 127 1.78 8.38 29.32
C ASP A 127 2.08 9.86 29.63
N GLU A 128 2.05 10.72 28.60
CA GLU A 128 2.23 12.17 28.70
C GLU A 128 1.02 12.92 28.09
N PRO A 129 -0.22 12.68 28.57
CA PRO A 129 -1.44 13.12 27.87
C PRO A 129 -1.59 14.63 27.72
N ASP A 130 -0.87 15.43 28.50
CA ASP A 130 -0.88 16.88 28.46
C ASP A 130 0.43 17.50 27.94
N ALA A 131 1.41 16.68 27.55
CA ALA A 131 2.71 17.18 27.05
C ALA A 131 2.56 18.05 25.78
N TRP A 132 1.52 17.84 25.01
CA TRP A 132 1.19 18.66 23.83
C TRP A 132 0.78 20.12 24.17
N LYS A 133 0.33 20.39 25.42
CA LYS A 133 -0.01 21.74 25.89
C LYS A 133 1.22 22.59 26.21
N VAL A 134 2.32 21.93 26.53
CA VAL A 134 3.58 22.59 26.79
C VAL A 134 4.30 22.70 25.43
N LYS A 135 4.52 23.94 24.92
CA LYS A 135 5.37 24.16 23.73
C LYS A 135 6.56 23.23 23.84
N ALA A 136 6.81 22.45 22.81
CA ALA A 136 7.88 21.47 22.73
C ALA A 136 9.20 22.11 23.22
N GLN A 137 9.40 22.12 24.53
CA GLN A 137 10.72 22.36 25.11
C GLN A 137 11.50 21.11 24.72
N LYS A 138 12.65 21.33 24.06
CA LYS A 138 13.65 20.29 23.85
C LYS A 138 13.73 19.46 25.13
N LYS A 139 13.15 18.25 25.14
CA LYS A 139 13.54 17.23 26.09
C LYS A 139 14.95 16.83 25.67
N GLU A 140 15.91 17.32 26.40
CA GLU A 140 17.33 17.03 26.20
C GLU A 140 17.59 15.52 26.36
N GLU A 141 18.19 14.96 25.32
CA GLU A 141 19.25 13.94 25.28
C GLU A 141 19.07 12.57 25.97
N ASP A 142 18.29 12.38 27.01
CA ASP A 142 18.31 11.12 27.76
C ASP A 142 17.44 9.99 27.17
N GLN A 143 16.55 10.27 26.24
CA GLN A 143 15.70 9.26 25.58
C GLN A 143 16.32 8.62 24.33
N SER A 144 17.44 9.12 23.82
CA SER A 144 18.07 8.58 22.61
C SER A 144 18.88 7.30 22.85
N SER A 145 19.24 7.00 24.09
CA SER A 145 20.11 5.87 24.44
C SER A 145 19.36 4.57 24.76
N CYS A 146 18.04 4.64 25.03
CA CYS A 146 17.23 3.48 25.41
C CYS A 146 15.77 3.65 24.99
N THR A 147 15.17 2.60 24.40
CA THR A 147 13.74 2.55 24.14
C THR A 147 13.10 1.51 25.06
N VAL A 148 12.14 1.93 25.87
CA VAL A 148 11.34 1.04 26.72
C VAL A 148 10.05 0.69 26.00
N VAL A 149 9.75 -0.60 25.88
CA VAL A 149 8.51 -1.10 25.25
C VAL A 149 7.75 -2.00 26.23
N ASP A 150 6.45 -1.74 26.41
CA ASP A 150 5.60 -2.42 27.37
C ASP A 150 4.17 -2.64 26.87
N GLU A 151 3.95 -2.45 25.57
CA GLU A 151 2.69 -2.74 24.88
C GLU A 151 2.93 -3.29 23.45
N LEU A 152 1.90 -3.92 22.85
CA LEU A 152 1.92 -4.44 21.49
C LEU A 152 0.89 -3.69 20.60
N PRO A 153 1.23 -3.48 19.30
CA PRO A 153 2.58 -3.52 18.76
C PRO A 153 3.43 -2.36 19.29
N TYR A 154 4.70 -2.59 19.55
CA TYR A 154 5.63 -1.55 20.00
C TYR A 154 6.33 -0.80 18.86
N TRP A 155 6.32 -1.37 17.69
CA TRP A 155 6.81 -0.77 16.44
C TRP A 155 5.85 -1.02 15.28
N MET A 156 6.02 -0.26 14.20
CA MET A 156 5.26 -0.45 12.97
C MET A 156 6.11 0.01 11.77
N THR A 157 6.03 -0.75 10.69
CA THR A 157 6.75 -0.40 9.46
C THR A 157 6.33 0.99 8.97
N GLY A 158 7.30 1.81 8.57
CA GLY A 158 7.07 3.20 8.17
C GLY A 158 6.90 4.21 9.32
N SER A 159 6.59 3.76 10.54
CA SER A 159 6.38 4.63 11.71
C SER A 159 7.48 4.52 12.77
N GLY A 160 8.25 3.42 12.77
CA GLY A 160 9.25 3.18 13.81
C GLY A 160 8.64 2.66 15.11
N TYR A 161 9.23 3.04 16.24
CA TYR A 161 8.71 2.70 17.57
C TYR A 161 7.49 3.55 17.90
N ILE A 162 6.35 2.90 18.10
CA ILE A 162 5.03 3.50 18.35
C ILE A 162 4.51 3.24 19.76
N ASN A 163 5.37 2.74 20.65
CA ASN A 163 4.99 2.49 22.04
C ASN A 163 4.40 3.76 22.68
N LYS A 164 3.21 3.64 23.27
CA LYS A 164 2.40 4.73 23.83
C LYS A 164 1.89 5.78 22.84
N ASP A 165 2.12 5.67 21.54
CA ASP A 165 1.51 6.58 20.57
C ASP A 165 0.01 6.31 20.46
N ARG A 166 -0.79 7.39 20.48
CA ARG A 166 -2.25 7.36 20.36
C ARG A 166 -2.73 8.44 19.41
N ASN A 167 -3.50 8.04 18.43
CA ASN A 167 -4.29 8.97 17.65
C ASN A 167 -5.48 9.42 18.50
N CYS A 168 -5.53 10.71 18.81
CA CYS A 168 -6.58 11.30 19.62
C CYS A 168 -7.37 12.31 18.82
N LEU A 169 -8.63 12.47 19.18
CA LEU A 169 -9.53 13.46 18.63
C LEU A 169 -9.37 14.77 19.39
N PHE A 170 -9.17 15.86 18.64
CA PHE A 170 -9.13 17.23 19.12
C PHE A 170 -10.15 18.07 18.35
N VAL A 171 -10.62 19.16 18.96
CA VAL A 171 -11.43 20.18 18.30
C VAL A 171 -10.69 21.51 18.31
N ILE A 172 -10.76 22.25 17.20
CA ILE A 172 -10.27 23.63 17.08
C ILE A 172 -11.48 24.54 17.10
N ARG A 173 -11.55 25.42 18.12
CA ARG A 173 -12.57 26.45 18.27
C ARG A 173 -11.89 27.78 18.59
N ASP A 174 -12.22 28.83 17.86
CA ASP A 174 -11.68 30.17 18.11
C ASP A 174 -10.16 30.23 18.30
N GLY A 175 -9.44 29.42 17.52
CA GLY A 175 -7.98 29.32 17.58
C GLY A 175 -7.41 28.51 18.75
N THR A 176 -8.27 27.92 19.60
CA THR A 176 -7.86 27.01 20.67
C THR A 176 -8.00 25.53 20.23
N VAL A 177 -7.13 24.67 20.77
CA VAL A 177 -7.14 23.24 20.52
C VAL A 177 -7.49 22.50 21.81
N ASP A 178 -8.62 21.81 21.83
CA ASP A 178 -9.11 21.06 22.98
C ASP A 178 -9.15 19.56 22.65
N ARG A 179 -8.62 18.72 23.54
CA ARG A 179 -8.66 17.27 23.40
C ARG A 179 -10.04 16.72 23.79
N ILE A 180 -10.55 15.82 22.96
CA ILE A 180 -11.89 15.22 23.13
C ILE A 180 -11.79 13.79 23.66
N THR A 181 -10.90 12.94 23.10
CA THR A 181 -10.76 11.54 23.51
C THR A 181 -9.69 11.34 24.57
N GLY A 182 -9.89 10.37 25.46
CA GLY A 182 -8.89 9.94 26.45
C GLY A 182 -7.67 9.28 25.81
N ALA A 183 -6.60 9.11 26.60
CA ALA A 183 -5.34 8.50 26.17
C ALA A 183 -5.39 6.97 26.06
N ASP A 184 -6.44 6.34 26.59
CA ASP A 184 -6.59 4.88 26.57
C ASP A 184 -7.08 4.33 25.22
N TRP A 185 -7.55 5.23 24.34
CA TRP A 185 -8.16 4.89 23.06
C TRP A 185 -7.34 5.40 21.90
N ASN A 186 -7.26 4.59 20.84
CA ASN A 186 -6.72 5.00 19.56
C ASN A 186 -7.85 5.23 18.57
N VAL A 187 -7.94 6.43 17.99
CA VAL A 187 -8.89 6.76 16.93
C VAL A 187 -8.33 6.24 15.60
N ASP A 188 -9.12 5.41 14.90
CA ASP A 188 -8.67 4.77 13.67
C ASP A 188 -9.31 5.42 12.43
N GLU A 189 -10.61 5.25 12.22
CA GLU A 189 -11.35 5.75 11.07
C GLU A 189 -12.27 6.92 11.46
N THR A 190 -12.51 7.81 10.50
CA THR A 190 -13.31 9.01 10.74
C THR A 190 -14.08 9.46 9.51
N VAL A 191 -15.34 9.92 9.72
CA VAL A 191 -16.16 10.60 8.70
C VAL A 191 -17.02 11.69 9.36
N VAL A 192 -17.25 12.78 8.62
CA VAL A 192 -18.09 13.91 9.07
C VAL A 192 -19.40 13.96 8.31
N ASP A 193 -20.49 14.27 9.02
CA ASP A 193 -21.82 14.58 8.49
C ASP A 193 -22.34 15.84 9.19
N GLY A 194 -22.27 16.97 8.52
CA GLY A 194 -22.64 18.26 9.07
C GLY A 194 -21.79 18.65 10.29
N ASN A 195 -22.42 18.68 11.46
CA ASN A 195 -21.76 18.94 12.74
C ASN A 195 -21.46 17.67 13.55
N ARG A 196 -21.64 16.50 12.97
CA ARG A 196 -21.36 15.22 13.62
C ARG A 196 -20.12 14.57 13.02
N MET A 197 -19.27 14.06 13.89
CA MET A 197 -18.13 13.23 13.49
C MET A 197 -18.33 11.83 14.01
N TYR A 198 -18.40 10.88 13.09
CA TYR A 198 -18.37 9.45 13.39
C TYR A 198 -16.93 8.96 13.37
N TYR A 199 -16.55 8.15 14.35
CA TYR A 199 -15.19 7.64 14.42
C TYR A 199 -15.12 6.27 15.09
N THR A 200 -14.17 5.46 14.68
CA THR A 200 -13.88 4.18 15.33
C THR A 200 -12.74 4.34 16.32
N CYS A 201 -12.78 3.53 17.38
CA CYS A 201 -11.69 3.43 18.35
C CYS A 201 -11.31 1.98 18.57
N SER A 202 -9.98 1.73 18.53
CA SER A 202 -9.38 0.52 19.07
C SER A 202 -8.81 0.78 20.47
N LYS A 203 -8.66 -0.29 21.25
CA LYS A 203 -7.97 -0.26 22.53
C LYS A 203 -6.57 -0.86 22.33
N LYS A 204 -5.56 -0.17 22.79
CA LYS A 204 -4.22 -0.76 22.93
C LYS A 204 -4.22 -1.62 24.19
N ASP A 205 -4.27 -2.92 24.00
CA ASP A 205 -4.20 -3.95 25.04
C ASP A 205 -2.86 -4.67 24.88
N PRO A 206 -2.27 -5.32 25.91
CA PRO A 206 -1.12 -6.21 25.74
C PRO A 206 -1.32 -7.28 24.65
N SER A 207 -2.56 -7.65 24.35
CA SER A 207 -2.92 -8.39 23.13
C SER A 207 -3.34 -7.43 22.02
N ILE A 208 -2.92 -7.68 20.79
CA ILE A 208 -3.34 -6.89 19.61
C ILE A 208 -4.86 -7.06 19.45
N CYS A 209 -5.61 -5.97 19.54
CA CYS A 209 -7.05 -5.97 19.29
C CYS A 209 -7.33 -5.50 17.86
N LEU A 210 -7.87 -6.39 17.02
CA LEU A 210 -8.25 -6.10 15.64
C LEU A 210 -9.68 -5.53 15.50
N TYR A 211 -10.42 -5.43 16.60
CA TYR A 211 -11.82 -4.98 16.62
C TYR A 211 -11.93 -3.54 17.09
N GLN A 212 -12.97 -2.84 16.63
CA GLN A 212 -13.24 -1.46 16.98
C GLN A 212 -14.64 -1.28 17.57
N LYS A 213 -14.77 -0.23 18.39
CA LYS A 213 -16.05 0.39 18.75
C LYS A 213 -16.31 1.61 17.86
N LEU A 214 -17.57 2.01 17.73
CA LEU A 214 -17.99 3.15 16.92
C LEU A 214 -18.66 4.20 17.80
N TYR A 215 -18.22 5.45 17.62
CA TYR A 215 -18.67 6.62 18.39
C TYR A 215 -19.13 7.75 17.45
N CYS A 216 -19.94 8.65 18.01
CA CYS A 216 -20.28 9.93 17.40
C CYS A 216 -19.94 11.06 18.37
N TYR A 217 -19.22 12.07 17.88
CA TYR A 217 -19.03 13.36 18.52
C TYR A 217 -19.96 14.39 17.88
N ASP A 218 -20.79 15.08 18.68
CA ASP A 218 -21.64 16.19 18.22
C ASP A 218 -20.92 17.51 18.45
N GLY A 219 -20.55 18.19 17.36
CA GLY A 219 -19.82 19.46 17.40
C GLY A 219 -20.62 20.65 17.93
N ASN A 220 -21.95 20.57 18.03
CA ASN A 220 -22.79 21.62 18.60
C ASN A 220 -22.87 21.51 20.12
N THR A 221 -23.06 20.29 20.65
CA THR A 221 -23.22 20.04 22.08
C THR A 221 -21.92 19.68 22.80
N GLY A 222 -20.94 19.14 22.05
CA GLY A 222 -19.71 18.57 22.57
C GLY A 222 -19.89 17.17 23.18
N GLU A 223 -21.06 16.56 23.02
CA GLU A 223 -21.36 15.23 23.56
C GLU A 223 -20.75 14.12 22.70
N ILE A 224 -20.32 13.05 23.39
CA ILE A 224 -19.87 11.81 22.75
C ILE A 224 -20.88 10.72 23.06
N SER A 225 -21.37 10.05 22.04
CA SER A 225 -22.25 8.88 22.18
C SER A 225 -21.57 7.64 21.57
N CYS A 226 -21.66 6.50 22.29
CA CYS A 226 -21.25 5.21 21.75
C CYS A 226 -22.38 4.64 20.90
N ILE A 227 -22.12 4.39 19.62
CA ILE A 227 -23.10 3.88 18.65
C ILE A 227 -23.03 2.36 18.58
N TYR A 228 -21.81 1.78 18.71
CA TYR A 228 -21.58 0.35 18.71
C TYR A 228 -20.52 0.00 19.75
N ASP A 229 -20.91 -0.80 20.75
CA ASP A 229 -20.13 -1.07 21.98
C ASP A 229 -19.62 -2.52 22.07
N ALA A 230 -19.62 -3.28 20.97
CA ALA A 230 -19.12 -4.66 20.99
C ALA A 230 -17.73 -4.77 20.34
N TRP A 231 -16.89 -5.66 20.90
CA TRP A 231 -15.57 -6.01 20.35
C TRP A 231 -15.69 -7.28 19.49
N THR A 232 -16.37 -7.20 18.36
CA THR A 232 -16.64 -8.37 17.52
C THR A 232 -16.40 -8.17 16.03
N HIS A 233 -16.08 -6.93 15.60
CA HIS A 233 -15.84 -6.62 14.21
C HIS A 233 -14.66 -5.65 14.05
N SER A 234 -13.85 -5.88 13.03
CA SER A 234 -13.03 -4.85 12.41
C SER A 234 -13.95 -3.93 11.62
N ILE A 235 -13.87 -2.61 11.86
CA ILE A 235 -14.71 -1.60 11.23
C ILE A 235 -13.79 -0.60 10.51
N GLN A 236 -13.94 -0.49 9.20
CA GLN A 236 -13.10 0.33 8.34
C GLN A 236 -13.94 1.10 7.33
N ASN A 237 -13.33 2.12 6.71
CA ASN A 237 -13.90 2.80 5.56
C ASN A 237 -15.29 3.39 5.84
N LEU A 238 -15.37 4.27 6.84
CA LEU A 238 -16.61 4.99 7.17
C LEU A 238 -17.00 5.96 6.05
N TYR A 239 -18.28 5.99 5.67
CA TYR A 239 -18.83 6.96 4.72
C TYR A 239 -20.30 7.25 5.01
N ILE A 240 -20.78 8.40 4.53
CA ILE A 240 -22.16 8.85 4.72
C ILE A 240 -22.85 8.90 3.36
N VAL A 241 -23.99 8.25 3.23
CA VAL A 241 -24.87 8.36 2.07
C VAL A 241 -26.24 8.81 2.55
N ASN A 242 -26.75 9.94 2.06
CA ASN A 242 -28.03 10.54 2.43
C ASN A 242 -28.28 10.58 3.94
N GLY A 243 -27.26 11.00 4.74
CA GLY A 243 -27.33 11.09 6.19
C GLY A 243 -27.30 9.74 6.94
N THR A 244 -27.12 8.63 6.23
CA THR A 244 -26.95 7.30 6.83
C THR A 244 -25.47 6.91 6.85
N LEU A 245 -24.99 6.44 8.00
CA LEU A 245 -23.63 5.94 8.17
C LEU A 245 -23.52 4.52 7.63
N TYR A 246 -22.57 4.32 6.72
CA TYR A 246 -22.14 3.03 6.20
C TYR A 246 -20.65 2.82 6.48
N PHE A 247 -20.23 1.57 6.50
CA PHE A 247 -18.83 1.18 6.72
C PHE A 247 -18.60 -0.26 6.23
N GLN A 248 -17.34 -0.63 6.08
CA GLN A 248 -16.98 -2.04 5.90
C GLN A 248 -16.73 -2.69 7.26
N ALA A 249 -17.27 -3.90 7.48
CA ALA A 249 -17.05 -4.67 8.69
C ALA A 249 -16.81 -6.15 8.40
N SER A 250 -15.88 -6.76 9.15
CA SER A 250 -15.61 -8.21 9.16
C SER A 250 -15.48 -8.70 10.61
N ASP A 251 -16.03 -9.87 10.90
CA ASP A 251 -15.77 -10.59 12.15
C ASP A 251 -14.58 -11.59 12.02
N MET A 252 -13.95 -11.64 10.84
CA MET A 252 -12.77 -12.45 10.50
C MET A 252 -12.94 -13.96 10.76
N ARG A 253 -14.15 -14.49 10.74
CA ARG A 253 -14.41 -15.88 11.08
C ARG A 253 -14.29 -16.83 9.91
N GLU A 254 -14.70 -16.38 8.73
CA GLU A 254 -14.74 -17.22 7.54
C GLU A 254 -13.36 -17.32 6.89
N TYR A 255 -12.71 -16.18 6.61
CA TYR A 255 -11.44 -16.10 5.87
C TYR A 255 -10.30 -15.44 6.66
N GLY A 256 -10.43 -15.31 7.99
CA GLY A 256 -9.39 -14.80 8.87
C GLY A 256 -9.14 -13.29 8.72
N VAL A 257 -7.93 -12.88 9.07
CA VAL A 257 -7.56 -11.45 9.15
C VAL A 257 -7.63 -10.71 7.80
N ASN A 258 -7.61 -11.44 6.69
CA ASN A 258 -7.69 -10.89 5.34
C ASN A 258 -9.11 -10.90 4.74
N GLU A 259 -10.14 -11.28 5.50
CA GLU A 259 -11.53 -11.35 5.01
C GLU A 259 -12.01 -10.00 4.48
N THR A 260 -12.61 -9.99 3.29
CA THR A 260 -13.25 -8.79 2.73
C THR A 260 -14.40 -8.32 3.62
N GLY A 261 -14.33 -7.08 4.09
CA GLY A 261 -15.39 -6.49 4.90
C GLY A 261 -16.70 -6.36 4.11
N LYS A 262 -17.82 -6.71 4.76
CA LYS A 262 -19.17 -6.49 4.23
C LYS A 262 -19.52 -5.01 4.34
N ILE A 263 -20.28 -4.46 3.40
CA ILE A 263 -20.89 -3.13 3.55
C ILE A 263 -22.01 -3.25 4.58
N CYS A 264 -21.92 -2.47 5.63
CA CYS A 264 -22.79 -2.51 6.78
C CYS A 264 -23.30 -1.12 7.17
N THR A 265 -24.37 -1.09 7.94
CA THR A 265 -24.89 0.09 8.65
C THR A 265 -25.22 -0.29 10.10
N ILE A 266 -25.63 0.69 10.92
CA ILE A 266 -26.07 0.47 12.30
C ILE A 266 -27.57 0.65 12.41
N LYS A 267 -28.27 -0.33 13.02
CA LYS A 267 -29.67 -0.22 13.43
C LYS A 267 -29.79 -0.66 14.90
N ASN A 268 -30.27 0.23 15.74
CA ASN A 268 -30.47 -0.03 17.18
C ASN A 268 -29.22 -0.59 17.88
N GLY A 269 -28.05 0.00 17.62
CA GLY A 269 -26.77 -0.42 18.20
C GLY A 269 -26.21 -1.75 17.68
N THR A 270 -26.80 -2.30 16.61
CA THR A 270 -26.36 -3.57 16.00
C THR A 270 -25.89 -3.34 14.56
N ILE A 271 -24.80 -4.00 14.18
CA ILE A 271 -24.31 -4.02 12.80
C ILE A 271 -25.29 -4.83 11.93
N VAL A 272 -25.74 -4.22 10.83
CA VAL A 272 -26.62 -4.85 9.84
C VAL A 272 -25.91 -4.84 8.49
N THR A 273 -25.71 -6.00 7.91
CA THR A 273 -25.12 -6.14 6.56
C THR A 273 -26.11 -5.62 5.52
N VAL A 274 -25.61 -4.75 4.63
CA VAL A 274 -26.32 -4.25 3.44
C VAL A 274 -26.01 -5.15 2.24
N CYS A 275 -24.70 -5.36 1.96
CA CYS A 275 -24.27 -6.30 0.94
C CYS A 275 -22.87 -6.86 1.27
N LYS A 276 -22.52 -7.97 0.61
CA LYS A 276 -21.19 -8.56 0.63
C LYS A 276 -20.53 -8.27 -0.74
N PRO A 277 -19.50 -7.41 -0.80
CA PRO A 277 -18.72 -7.25 -2.01
C PRO A 277 -18.08 -8.58 -2.43
N ASP A 278 -18.03 -8.83 -3.71
CA ASP A 278 -17.42 -10.03 -4.29
C ASP A 278 -15.92 -9.85 -4.57
N ARG A 279 -15.41 -8.63 -4.41
CA ARG A 279 -14.02 -8.19 -4.62
C ARG A 279 -13.54 -7.30 -3.49
N SER A 280 -12.23 -7.14 -3.38
CA SER A 280 -11.61 -6.16 -2.50
C SER A 280 -11.93 -4.74 -2.96
N MET A 281 -12.51 -3.93 -2.06
CA MET A 281 -12.92 -2.55 -2.34
C MET A 281 -11.73 -1.59 -2.23
N TYR A 282 -10.64 -1.88 -2.92
CA TYR A 282 -9.44 -1.06 -3.04
C TYR A 282 -8.57 -1.54 -4.22
N ASN A 283 -7.58 -0.74 -4.61
CA ASN A 283 -6.57 -1.16 -5.57
C ASN A 283 -5.52 -2.04 -4.87
N SER A 284 -5.44 -3.31 -5.25
CA SER A 284 -4.40 -4.24 -4.82
C SER A 284 -3.36 -4.57 -5.92
N VAL A 285 -3.44 -3.90 -7.08
CA VAL A 285 -2.45 -4.08 -8.14
C VAL A 285 -1.11 -3.50 -7.71
N ALA A 286 -0.09 -4.34 -7.66
CA ALA A 286 1.26 -3.94 -7.29
C ALA A 286 1.86 -2.98 -8.31
N SER A 287 2.62 -2.01 -7.84
CA SER A 287 3.28 -1.01 -8.68
C SER A 287 4.55 -0.48 -8.00
N ASP A 288 5.55 -0.18 -8.80
CA ASP A 288 6.76 0.53 -8.39
C ASP A 288 6.85 1.96 -8.94
N ILE A 289 5.78 2.43 -9.60
CA ILE A 289 5.64 3.80 -10.11
C ILE A 289 4.59 4.62 -9.37
N ALA A 290 4.23 4.23 -8.13
CA ALA A 290 3.34 4.98 -7.26
C ALA A 290 3.97 5.15 -5.88
N LEU A 291 3.87 6.35 -5.32
CA LEU A 291 4.39 6.64 -3.97
C LEU A 291 3.33 6.42 -2.88
N GLY A 292 2.10 6.10 -3.27
CA GLY A 292 0.94 5.99 -2.41
C GLY A 292 0.20 7.32 -2.25
N GLY A 293 -0.81 7.32 -1.41
CA GLY A 293 -1.63 8.51 -1.12
C GLY A 293 -2.85 8.66 -2.02
N GLY A 294 -3.87 9.33 -1.46
CA GLY A 294 -5.15 9.57 -2.11
C GLY A 294 -6.25 8.60 -1.70
N LYS A 295 -7.48 9.07 -1.87
CA LYS A 295 -8.69 8.30 -1.60
C LYS A 295 -8.89 7.24 -2.67
N GLN A 296 -9.48 6.13 -2.28
CA GLN A 296 -9.92 5.09 -3.22
C GLN A 296 -11.45 4.96 -3.24
N ARG A 297 -12.14 5.91 -2.59
CA ARG A 297 -13.60 5.98 -2.47
C ARG A 297 -14.05 7.42 -2.40
N ALA A 298 -15.25 7.66 -2.91
CA ALA A 298 -15.96 8.93 -2.77
C ALA A 298 -17.47 8.68 -2.73
N VAL A 299 -18.20 9.58 -2.09
CA VAL A 299 -19.67 9.60 -2.14
C VAL A 299 -20.10 10.72 -3.05
N MET A 300 -20.94 10.40 -4.02
CA MET A 300 -21.52 11.35 -4.98
C MET A 300 -22.92 10.88 -5.37
N ASP A 301 -23.85 11.81 -5.50
CA ASP A 301 -25.21 11.54 -5.98
C ASP A 301 -25.94 10.41 -5.24
N GLY A 302 -25.81 10.40 -3.90
CA GLY A 302 -26.46 9.41 -3.04
C GLY A 302 -25.95 7.97 -3.20
N ALA A 303 -24.71 7.79 -3.67
CA ALA A 303 -24.09 6.48 -3.82
C ALA A 303 -22.60 6.50 -3.44
N LEU A 304 -22.06 5.34 -3.07
CA LEU A 304 -20.63 5.13 -2.88
C LEU A 304 -20.00 4.74 -4.22
N TYR A 305 -18.95 5.45 -4.63
CA TYR A 305 -18.02 5.06 -5.67
C TYR A 305 -16.74 4.54 -5.05
N SER A 306 -16.25 3.41 -5.51
CA SER A 306 -15.06 2.75 -4.96
C SER A 306 -14.19 2.18 -6.07
N LEU A 307 -12.88 2.16 -5.85
CA LEU A 307 -12.00 1.27 -6.60
C LEU A 307 -12.22 -0.15 -6.12
N GLU A 308 -12.20 -1.11 -7.04
CA GLU A 308 -12.16 -2.54 -6.76
C GLU A 308 -11.13 -3.22 -7.65
N THR A 309 -10.45 -4.22 -7.10
CA THR A 309 -9.54 -5.06 -7.89
C THR A 309 -10.33 -6.23 -8.49
N ASP A 310 -10.28 -6.37 -9.80
CA ASP A 310 -10.78 -7.54 -10.52
C ASP A 310 -9.64 -8.25 -11.24
N GLU A 311 -9.38 -9.48 -10.87
CA GLU A 311 -8.28 -10.34 -11.34
C GLU A 311 -6.90 -9.66 -11.36
N ASP A 312 -6.65 -8.72 -12.28
CA ASP A 312 -5.35 -8.14 -12.60
C ASP A 312 -5.37 -6.63 -12.86
N HIS A 313 -6.53 -6.01 -12.71
CA HIS A 313 -6.72 -4.57 -12.96
C HIS A 313 -7.67 -3.94 -11.94
N THR A 314 -7.86 -2.63 -12.02
CA THR A 314 -8.70 -1.90 -11.08
C THR A 314 -9.91 -1.31 -11.80
N MET A 315 -11.11 -1.58 -11.26
CA MET A 315 -12.37 -1.01 -11.72
C MET A 315 -12.81 0.17 -10.87
N ILE A 316 -13.66 1.04 -11.42
CA ILE A 316 -14.52 1.96 -10.65
C ILE A 316 -15.91 1.34 -10.57
N VAL A 317 -16.41 1.14 -9.37
CA VAL A 317 -17.75 0.61 -9.10
C VAL A 317 -18.57 1.58 -8.29
N ARG A 318 -19.89 1.51 -8.46
CA ARG A 318 -20.88 2.28 -7.71
C ARG A 318 -21.73 1.32 -6.88
N TYR A 319 -21.94 1.66 -5.62
CA TYR A 319 -22.89 0.98 -4.72
C TYR A 319 -24.01 1.93 -4.34
N ASP A 320 -25.25 1.55 -4.62
CA ASP A 320 -26.44 2.24 -4.15
C ASP A 320 -26.68 1.97 -2.65
N GLU A 321 -27.62 2.70 -2.03
CA GLU A 321 -27.97 2.54 -0.62
C GLU A 321 -28.41 1.12 -0.24
N ASP A 322 -29.04 0.40 -1.17
CA ASP A 322 -29.47 -0.99 -0.98
C ASP A 322 -28.36 -2.02 -1.24
N GLY A 323 -27.15 -1.56 -1.55
CA GLY A 323 -25.98 -2.39 -1.84
C GLY A 323 -25.91 -2.93 -3.26
N LYS A 324 -26.74 -2.43 -4.18
CA LYS A 324 -26.67 -2.81 -5.60
C LYS A 324 -25.40 -2.26 -6.23
N LYS A 325 -24.59 -3.16 -6.79
CA LYS A 325 -23.34 -2.85 -7.49
C LYS A 325 -23.60 -2.52 -8.96
N THR A 326 -22.94 -1.50 -9.48
CA THR A 326 -22.87 -1.15 -10.90
C THR A 326 -21.42 -0.83 -11.27
N ILE A 327 -20.90 -1.44 -12.32
CA ILE A 327 -19.57 -1.14 -12.85
C ILE A 327 -19.67 0.16 -13.66
N ILE A 328 -18.84 1.14 -13.32
CA ILE A 328 -18.79 2.46 -13.96
C ILE A 328 -17.65 2.52 -14.98
N LYS A 329 -16.49 1.96 -14.63
CA LYS A 329 -15.33 1.86 -15.52
C LYS A 329 -14.65 0.51 -15.28
N ASP A 330 -14.37 -0.16 -16.40
CA ASP A 330 -13.64 -1.42 -16.45
C ASP A 330 -12.70 -1.36 -17.65
N ALA A 331 -11.41 -1.38 -17.39
CA ALA A 331 -10.36 -1.30 -18.41
C ALA A 331 -9.06 -1.91 -17.87
N GLU A 332 -8.21 -2.41 -18.76
CA GLU A 332 -6.89 -2.96 -18.42
C GLU A 332 -5.92 -1.84 -17.98
N GLU A 333 -6.22 -1.25 -16.82
CA GLU A 333 -5.47 -0.15 -16.22
C GLU A 333 -5.30 -0.40 -14.72
N THR A 334 -4.27 0.20 -14.14
CA THR A 334 -4.14 0.31 -12.68
C THR A 334 -4.59 1.70 -12.24
N LEU A 335 -5.68 1.78 -11.48
CA LEU A 335 -6.16 3.03 -10.88
C LEU A 335 -5.66 3.12 -9.45
N PHE A 336 -4.93 4.18 -9.12
CA PHE A 336 -4.25 4.32 -7.82
C PHE A 336 -5.10 5.01 -6.77
N CYS A 337 -5.78 6.07 -7.15
CA CYS A 337 -6.64 6.87 -6.28
C CYS A 337 -7.67 7.64 -7.09
N MET A 338 -8.73 8.11 -6.42
CA MET A 338 -9.84 8.82 -7.03
C MET A 338 -10.49 9.80 -6.06
N ASP A 339 -11.20 10.77 -6.60
CA ASP A 339 -12.24 11.55 -5.91
C ASP A 339 -13.41 11.83 -6.87
N ALA A 340 -14.60 12.18 -6.34
CA ALA A 340 -15.78 12.37 -7.15
C ALA A 340 -16.59 13.59 -6.70
N ALA A 341 -17.09 14.38 -7.66
CA ALA A 341 -18.01 15.48 -7.44
C ALA A 341 -18.73 15.84 -8.75
N ASP A 342 -19.96 16.32 -8.66
CA ASP A 342 -20.73 16.89 -9.78
C ASP A 342 -20.73 15.98 -11.02
N HIS A 343 -21.14 14.71 -10.83
CA HIS A 343 -21.17 13.65 -11.85
C HIS A 343 -19.83 13.31 -12.49
N ARG A 344 -18.71 13.76 -11.94
CA ARG A 344 -17.35 13.51 -12.45
C ARG A 344 -16.52 12.75 -11.44
N ILE A 345 -15.65 11.87 -11.95
CA ILE A 345 -14.66 11.12 -11.16
C ILE A 345 -13.28 11.48 -11.69
N ALA A 346 -12.47 12.13 -10.86
CA ALA A 346 -11.05 12.28 -11.11
C ALA A 346 -10.32 11.04 -10.59
N TYR A 347 -9.41 10.49 -11.39
CA TYR A 347 -8.62 9.33 -10.99
C TYR A 347 -7.21 9.37 -11.59
N VAL A 348 -6.26 8.77 -10.87
CA VAL A 348 -4.88 8.59 -11.33
C VAL A 348 -4.74 7.17 -11.85
N SER A 349 -4.24 7.00 -13.07
CA SER A 349 -4.08 5.68 -13.67
C SER A 349 -2.78 5.54 -14.44
N SER A 350 -2.34 4.28 -14.61
CA SER A 350 -1.31 3.85 -15.55
C SER A 350 -1.79 2.65 -16.38
N SER A 351 -1.17 2.45 -17.54
CA SER A 351 -1.50 1.36 -18.47
C SER A 351 -0.21 0.60 -18.86
N PRO A 352 -0.28 -0.48 -19.66
CA PRO A 352 0.91 -1.18 -20.15
C PRO A 352 1.94 -0.29 -20.86
N SER A 353 1.48 0.78 -21.49
CA SER A 353 2.31 1.70 -22.28
C SER A 353 2.40 3.11 -21.71
N SER A 354 1.91 3.36 -20.49
CA SER A 354 1.95 4.70 -19.87
C SER A 354 2.25 4.63 -18.38
N LEU A 355 2.96 5.66 -17.90
CA LEU A 355 3.10 5.93 -16.47
C LEU A 355 1.87 6.67 -15.95
N GLN A 356 1.91 7.08 -14.67
CA GLN A 356 0.80 7.79 -14.04
C GLN A 356 0.42 9.08 -14.74
N GLU A 357 -0.88 9.26 -15.00
CA GLU A 357 -1.49 10.53 -15.39
C GLU A 357 -2.83 10.69 -14.66
N LEU A 358 -3.32 11.93 -14.61
CA LEU A 358 -4.61 12.29 -14.04
C LEU A 358 -5.67 12.34 -15.14
N PHE A 359 -6.78 11.69 -14.90
CA PHE A 359 -7.93 11.61 -15.81
C PHE A 359 -9.21 12.06 -15.10
N GLU A 360 -10.21 12.46 -15.88
CA GLU A 360 -11.57 12.74 -15.43
C GLU A 360 -12.56 11.92 -16.26
N LEU A 361 -13.47 11.24 -15.60
CA LEU A 361 -14.59 10.50 -16.18
C LEU A 361 -15.90 11.22 -15.86
N ASP A 362 -16.67 11.59 -16.86
CA ASP A 362 -18.08 12.00 -16.72
C ASP A 362 -18.96 10.73 -16.63
N VAL A 363 -19.60 10.51 -15.49
CA VAL A 363 -20.39 9.28 -15.26
C VAL A 363 -21.70 9.24 -16.05
N ASN A 364 -22.20 10.37 -16.54
CA ASN A 364 -23.44 10.45 -17.32
C ASN A 364 -23.20 10.11 -18.79
N THR A 365 -22.06 10.54 -19.34
CA THR A 365 -21.72 10.36 -20.76
C THR A 365 -20.76 9.20 -21.00
N GLY A 366 -19.99 8.80 -19.99
CA GLY A 366 -18.88 7.84 -20.11
C GLY A 366 -17.63 8.43 -20.77
N GLU A 367 -17.59 9.74 -21.02
CA GLU A 367 -16.44 10.41 -21.64
C GLU A 367 -15.27 10.47 -20.64
N VAL A 368 -14.08 10.12 -21.12
CA VAL A 368 -12.81 10.20 -20.36
C VAL A 368 -11.93 11.28 -20.95
N THR A 369 -11.53 12.23 -20.12
CA THR A 369 -10.61 13.32 -20.48
C THR A 369 -9.28 13.11 -19.74
N LYS A 370 -8.15 13.12 -20.48
CA LYS A 370 -6.82 13.16 -19.88
C LYS A 370 -6.52 14.60 -19.43
N LEU A 371 -6.32 14.81 -18.12
CA LEU A 371 -6.08 16.13 -17.55
C LEU A 371 -4.60 16.54 -17.52
N THR A 372 -3.68 15.55 -17.43
CA THR A 372 -2.24 15.81 -17.38
C THR A 372 -1.49 15.00 -18.42
N ASP A 373 -0.29 15.46 -18.80
CA ASP A 373 0.64 14.76 -19.69
C ASP A 373 2.09 14.93 -19.22
N PHE A 374 2.32 14.69 -17.93
CA PHE A 374 3.63 14.93 -17.30
C PHE A 374 4.68 13.87 -17.69
N ASN A 375 4.26 12.64 -17.95
CA ASN A 375 5.13 11.53 -18.35
C ASN A 375 5.12 11.26 -19.85
N GLY A 376 4.32 11.97 -20.65
CA GLY A 376 4.12 11.71 -22.07
C GLY A 376 5.41 11.81 -22.88
N ALA A 377 6.26 12.80 -22.62
CA ALA A 377 7.54 12.95 -23.31
C ALA A 377 8.49 11.77 -23.06
N TYR A 378 8.54 11.26 -21.81
CA TYR A 378 9.32 10.07 -21.47
C TYR A 378 8.84 8.83 -22.25
N VAL A 379 7.53 8.61 -22.28
CA VAL A 379 6.90 7.47 -22.96
C VAL A 379 7.15 7.53 -24.46
N GLN A 380 7.04 8.71 -25.09
CA GLN A 380 7.27 8.88 -26.53
C GLN A 380 8.72 8.58 -26.95
N ASP A 381 9.69 8.88 -26.10
CA ASP A 381 11.13 8.69 -26.40
C ASP A 381 11.66 7.31 -26.01
N THR A 382 10.86 6.48 -25.32
CA THR A 382 11.31 5.24 -24.70
C THR A 382 10.61 4.02 -25.32
N THR A 383 11.37 2.95 -25.59
CA THR A 383 10.83 1.65 -25.98
C THR A 383 10.34 0.93 -24.74
N ILE A 384 9.04 0.68 -24.67
CA ILE A 384 8.37 -0.09 -23.61
C ILE A 384 7.95 -1.43 -24.21
N SER A 385 8.33 -2.53 -23.55
CA SER A 385 7.90 -3.88 -23.92
C SER A 385 6.54 -4.18 -23.29
N ILE A 386 5.53 -4.43 -24.12
CA ILE A 386 4.18 -4.71 -23.66
C ILE A 386 4.06 -6.15 -23.17
N PRO A 387 3.51 -6.42 -21.98
CA PRO A 387 3.27 -7.77 -21.49
C PRO A 387 2.31 -8.55 -22.41
N GLU A 388 2.67 -9.79 -22.72
CA GLU A 388 1.83 -10.73 -23.46
C GLU A 388 1.16 -11.69 -22.48
N ARG A 389 -0.14 -11.84 -22.53
CA ARG A 389 -0.91 -12.74 -21.67
C ARG A 389 -0.65 -14.20 -22.04
N VAL A 390 -0.49 -15.04 -21.01
CA VAL A 390 -0.33 -16.50 -21.10
C VAL A 390 -1.34 -17.18 -20.22
N ASP A 391 -2.31 -17.85 -20.83
CA ASP A 391 -3.31 -18.63 -20.10
C ASP A 391 -2.78 -20.06 -19.80
N TYR A 392 -3.11 -20.58 -18.62
CA TYR A 392 -2.74 -21.93 -18.19
C TYR A 392 -3.77 -22.53 -17.22
N GLU A 393 -3.78 -23.85 -17.14
CA GLU A 393 -4.60 -24.60 -16.18
C GLU A 393 -3.72 -25.11 -15.04
N SER A 394 -4.14 -24.90 -13.79
CA SER A 394 -3.49 -25.41 -12.61
C SER A 394 -4.51 -25.99 -11.64
N GLU A 395 -4.41 -27.28 -11.37
CA GLU A 395 -5.26 -28.01 -10.39
C GLU A 395 -6.76 -27.70 -10.56
N GLY A 396 -7.23 -27.67 -11.82
CA GLY A 396 -8.63 -27.41 -12.18
C GLY A 396 -9.05 -25.95 -12.13
N LYS A 397 -8.09 -25.02 -11.99
CA LYS A 397 -8.31 -23.57 -12.07
C LYS A 397 -7.78 -23.05 -13.40
N SER A 398 -8.56 -22.19 -14.07
CA SER A 398 -8.08 -21.39 -15.20
C SER A 398 -7.38 -20.13 -14.67
N LEU A 399 -6.09 -20.05 -14.90
CA LEU A 399 -5.23 -18.98 -14.48
C LEU A 399 -4.56 -18.31 -15.67
N HIS A 400 -3.99 -17.12 -15.44
CA HIS A 400 -3.18 -16.45 -16.43
C HIS A 400 -2.02 -15.69 -15.78
N GLY A 401 -1.02 -15.43 -16.58
CA GLY A 401 0.10 -14.58 -16.26
C GLY A 401 0.56 -13.84 -17.50
N TRP A 402 1.69 -13.21 -17.41
CA TRP A 402 2.25 -12.40 -18.49
C TRP A 402 3.72 -12.71 -18.74
N VAL A 403 4.14 -12.44 -19.96
CA VAL A 403 5.53 -12.48 -20.38
C VAL A 403 5.87 -11.18 -21.09
N ILE A 404 6.89 -10.48 -20.61
CA ILE A 404 7.51 -9.34 -21.27
C ILE A 404 8.72 -9.87 -22.05
N LYS A 405 8.75 -9.63 -23.36
CA LYS A 405 9.88 -10.00 -24.21
C LYS A 405 11.04 -9.01 -24.07
N PRO A 406 12.28 -9.49 -24.22
CA PRO A 406 13.43 -8.59 -24.26
C PRO A 406 13.30 -7.56 -25.39
N VAL A 407 13.76 -6.33 -25.12
CA VAL A 407 13.82 -5.29 -26.15
C VAL A 407 14.77 -5.75 -27.26
N GLY A 408 14.31 -5.67 -28.51
CA GLY A 408 15.07 -6.18 -29.66
C GLY A 408 15.08 -7.71 -29.76
N TYR A 409 14.05 -8.39 -29.22
CA TYR A 409 13.91 -9.83 -29.34
C TYR A 409 14.02 -10.33 -30.78
N GLU A 410 14.86 -11.36 -30.97
CA GLU A 410 15.07 -12.05 -32.23
C GLU A 410 14.71 -13.53 -32.09
N LYS A 411 13.74 -14.00 -32.87
CA LYS A 411 13.30 -15.40 -32.83
C LYS A 411 14.45 -16.35 -33.15
N GLY A 412 14.59 -17.40 -32.34
CA GLY A 412 15.64 -18.42 -32.49
C GLY A 412 16.92 -18.15 -31.72
N LYS A 413 17.06 -16.97 -31.12
CA LYS A 413 18.14 -16.64 -30.18
C LYS A 413 17.72 -17.01 -28.78
N LYS A 414 18.64 -17.55 -27.98
CA LYS A 414 18.36 -17.93 -26.59
C LYS A 414 18.57 -16.75 -25.62
N TYR A 415 17.62 -16.56 -24.72
CA TYR A 415 17.59 -15.47 -23.74
C TYR A 415 17.40 -15.99 -22.32
N PRO A 416 17.97 -15.33 -21.29
CA PRO A 416 17.63 -15.60 -19.91
C PRO A 416 16.19 -15.18 -19.58
N CYS A 417 15.66 -15.67 -18.47
CA CYS A 417 14.31 -15.32 -18.00
C CYS A 417 14.30 -15.05 -16.50
N VAL A 418 13.51 -14.06 -16.08
CA VAL A 418 13.24 -13.75 -14.67
C VAL A 418 11.78 -14.10 -14.38
N LEU A 419 11.55 -14.94 -13.37
CA LEU A 419 10.25 -15.09 -12.72
C LEU A 419 10.17 -14.07 -11.58
N ASP A 420 9.16 -13.20 -11.60
CA ASP A 420 8.90 -12.22 -10.54
C ASP A 420 7.61 -12.57 -9.80
N VAL A 421 7.69 -12.73 -8.46
CA VAL A 421 6.59 -13.14 -7.60
C VAL A 421 6.15 -11.98 -6.72
N HIS A 422 4.85 -11.58 -6.85
CA HIS A 422 4.31 -10.46 -6.09
C HIS A 422 4.26 -10.71 -4.58
N GLY A 423 4.14 -9.64 -3.80
CA GLY A 423 3.95 -9.69 -2.36
C GLY A 423 2.50 -9.98 -1.95
N GLY A 424 2.22 -9.86 -0.67
CA GLY A 424 0.88 -10.02 -0.10
C GLY A 424 0.73 -11.23 0.81
N PRO A 425 0.21 -12.39 0.39
CA PRO A 425 -0.14 -12.86 -0.97
C PRO A 425 -1.36 -12.16 -1.59
N ARG A 426 -2.23 -11.58 -0.79
CA ARG A 426 -3.45 -10.92 -1.25
C ARG A 426 -3.16 -9.56 -1.90
N THR A 427 -2.43 -9.59 -3.00
CA THR A 427 -2.22 -8.54 -4.00
C THR A 427 -2.25 -9.19 -5.38
N VAL A 428 -2.10 -8.43 -6.45
CA VAL A 428 -2.01 -8.94 -7.82
C VAL A 428 -0.94 -8.18 -8.60
N TYR A 429 -0.35 -8.82 -9.60
CA TYR A 429 0.27 -8.14 -10.73
C TYR A 429 -0.76 -7.88 -11.81
N GLY A 430 -0.61 -6.77 -12.51
CA GLY A 430 -1.35 -6.41 -13.72
C GLY A 430 -0.42 -6.16 -14.89
N SER A 431 -1.00 -5.89 -16.05
CA SER A 431 -0.25 -5.59 -17.28
C SER A 431 0.33 -4.17 -17.33
N SER A 432 -0.02 -3.28 -16.37
CA SER A 432 0.45 -1.89 -16.34
C SER A 432 1.98 -1.78 -16.22
N PHE A 433 2.53 -0.66 -16.66
CA PHE A 433 3.97 -0.41 -16.61
C PHE A 433 4.55 -0.67 -15.22
N PHE A 434 5.62 -1.48 -15.17
CA PHE A 434 6.37 -1.78 -13.96
C PHE A 434 7.86 -1.58 -14.23
N HIS A 435 8.49 -0.63 -13.54
CA HIS A 435 9.81 -0.14 -13.89
C HIS A 435 10.89 -1.23 -13.85
N GLU A 436 10.96 -2.02 -12.78
CA GLU A 436 11.99 -3.06 -12.67
C GLU A 436 11.85 -4.14 -13.75
N MET A 437 10.63 -4.53 -14.09
CA MET A 437 10.38 -5.51 -15.16
C MET A 437 10.79 -4.97 -16.53
N GLN A 438 10.52 -3.69 -16.79
CA GLN A 438 10.94 -3.02 -18.03
C GLN A 438 12.46 -2.87 -18.12
N VAL A 439 13.16 -2.63 -17.00
CA VAL A 439 14.62 -2.61 -16.94
C VAL A 439 15.17 -3.98 -17.34
N TRP A 440 14.68 -5.07 -16.76
CA TRP A 440 15.20 -6.41 -17.12
C TRP A 440 14.88 -6.77 -18.58
N ALA A 441 13.72 -6.39 -19.09
CA ALA A 441 13.41 -6.56 -20.52
C ALA A 441 14.38 -5.75 -21.42
N ALA A 442 14.77 -4.55 -20.99
CA ALA A 442 15.76 -3.73 -21.70
C ALA A 442 17.18 -4.32 -21.64
N GLU A 443 17.52 -5.01 -20.53
CA GLU A 443 18.79 -5.74 -20.36
C GLU A 443 18.81 -7.12 -21.05
N GLY A 444 17.73 -7.47 -21.78
CA GLY A 444 17.70 -8.66 -22.62
C GLY A 444 17.13 -9.91 -21.96
N TYR A 445 16.38 -9.77 -20.88
CA TYR A 445 15.67 -10.88 -20.23
C TYR A 445 14.23 -10.98 -20.74
N PHE A 446 13.72 -12.21 -20.83
CA PHE A 446 12.29 -12.42 -20.65
C PHE A 446 11.93 -12.17 -19.19
N VAL A 447 10.78 -11.53 -18.95
CA VAL A 447 10.25 -11.37 -17.59
C VAL A 447 8.87 -11.97 -17.54
N CYS A 448 8.63 -12.90 -16.62
CA CYS A 448 7.34 -13.56 -16.47
C CYS A 448 6.81 -13.43 -15.04
N PHE A 449 5.49 -13.29 -14.92
CA PHE A 449 4.79 -13.10 -13.65
C PHE A 449 3.34 -13.54 -13.77
N THR A 450 2.73 -13.94 -12.66
CA THR A 450 1.36 -14.47 -12.63
C THR A 450 0.70 -14.24 -11.29
N ASN A 451 -0.63 -14.34 -11.24
CA ASN A 451 -1.47 -14.30 -10.05
C ASN A 451 -1.93 -15.73 -9.69
N ILE A 452 -1.34 -16.25 -8.63
CA ILE A 452 -1.54 -17.62 -8.15
C ILE A 452 -2.68 -17.70 -7.14
N LYS A 453 -3.07 -18.90 -6.74
CA LYS A 453 -3.92 -19.12 -5.56
C LYS A 453 -3.34 -18.37 -4.36
N GLY A 454 -4.16 -17.59 -3.66
CA GLY A 454 -3.76 -16.64 -2.62
C GLY A 454 -3.72 -15.18 -3.06
N SER A 455 -3.65 -14.90 -4.37
CA SER A 455 -3.75 -13.54 -4.90
C SER A 455 -5.15 -12.96 -4.72
N ASP A 456 -5.26 -11.64 -4.78
CA ASP A 456 -6.53 -10.91 -4.74
C ASP A 456 -7.31 -10.98 -6.08
N GLY A 457 -8.36 -10.18 -6.22
CA GLY A 457 -9.09 -9.97 -7.47
C GLY A 457 -10.06 -11.07 -7.89
N ARG A 458 -10.09 -12.21 -7.16
CA ARG A 458 -10.98 -13.35 -7.44
C ARG A 458 -11.84 -13.73 -6.23
N GLY A 459 -11.96 -12.83 -5.24
CA GLY A 459 -12.72 -12.99 -4.01
C GLY A 459 -12.03 -13.82 -2.93
N ASP A 460 -12.63 -13.83 -1.74
CA ASP A 460 -12.04 -14.40 -0.53
C ASP A 460 -11.66 -15.87 -0.65
N ALA A 461 -12.51 -16.69 -1.27
CA ALA A 461 -12.25 -18.12 -1.43
C ALA A 461 -11.01 -18.44 -2.27
N PHE A 462 -10.70 -17.60 -3.27
CA PHE A 462 -9.48 -17.72 -4.06
C PHE A 462 -8.27 -17.17 -3.30
N ALA A 463 -8.43 -16.08 -2.56
CA ALA A 463 -7.37 -15.46 -1.78
C ALA A 463 -6.99 -16.26 -0.51
N ASP A 464 -7.85 -17.17 -0.04
CA ASP A 464 -7.59 -17.95 1.16
C ASP A 464 -6.68 -19.15 0.88
N ILE A 465 -5.44 -19.06 1.41
CA ILE A 465 -4.42 -20.14 1.42
C ILE A 465 -3.96 -20.45 2.84
N ARG A 466 -4.76 -20.12 3.86
CA ARG A 466 -4.40 -20.36 5.25
C ARG A 466 -4.12 -21.83 5.50
N GLY A 467 -2.91 -22.11 6.05
CA GLY A 467 -2.44 -23.46 6.33
C GLY A 467 -1.90 -24.22 5.11
N ASP A 468 -1.74 -23.56 3.95
CA ASP A 468 -1.18 -24.16 2.73
C ASP A 468 -0.08 -23.30 2.05
N TYR A 469 0.54 -22.37 2.79
CA TYR A 469 1.66 -21.58 2.27
C TYR A 469 2.81 -22.47 1.79
N GLY A 470 3.24 -22.29 0.54
CA GLY A 470 4.23 -23.14 -0.13
C GLY A 470 3.61 -24.45 -0.67
N GLY A 471 2.29 -24.55 -0.70
CA GLY A 471 1.53 -25.69 -1.23
C GLY A 471 1.01 -25.44 -2.64
N GLU A 472 -0.27 -25.12 -2.76
CA GLU A 472 -0.94 -24.86 -4.04
C GLU A 472 -0.34 -23.65 -4.76
N ASP A 473 -0.03 -22.58 -4.04
CA ASP A 473 0.61 -21.37 -4.51
C ASP A 473 1.97 -21.64 -5.21
N TYR A 474 2.82 -22.47 -4.60
CA TYR A 474 4.09 -22.89 -5.20
C TYR A 474 3.87 -23.75 -6.46
N ARG A 475 2.92 -24.68 -6.44
CA ARG A 475 2.62 -25.53 -7.59
C ARG A 475 2.09 -24.72 -8.77
N ASP A 476 1.22 -23.73 -8.53
CA ASP A 476 0.72 -22.80 -9.54
C ASP A 476 1.88 -22.08 -10.26
N LEU A 477 2.90 -21.60 -9.52
CA LEU A 477 4.10 -20.97 -10.10
C LEU A 477 4.91 -21.93 -10.96
N MET A 478 5.12 -23.16 -10.51
CA MET A 478 5.92 -24.15 -11.27
C MET A 478 5.20 -24.57 -12.56
N ILE A 479 3.88 -24.75 -12.51
CA ILE A 479 3.04 -25.02 -13.70
C ILE A 479 3.05 -23.84 -14.67
N PHE A 480 2.97 -22.62 -14.15
CA PHE A 480 3.09 -21.41 -14.99
C PHE A 480 4.44 -21.36 -15.71
N MET A 481 5.54 -21.62 -15.00
CA MET A 481 6.87 -21.66 -15.61
C MET A 481 6.98 -22.72 -16.70
N ASP A 482 6.39 -23.92 -16.51
CA ASP A 482 6.35 -24.95 -17.55
C ASP A 482 5.61 -24.44 -18.78
N ARG A 483 4.46 -23.80 -18.60
CA ARG A 483 3.68 -23.21 -19.68
C ARG A 483 4.41 -22.08 -20.41
N VAL A 484 5.14 -21.25 -19.68
CA VAL A 484 5.99 -20.18 -20.28
C VAL A 484 7.07 -20.78 -21.17
N LEU A 485 7.79 -21.80 -20.70
CA LEU A 485 8.85 -22.46 -21.47
C LEU A 485 8.31 -23.17 -22.72
N GLU A 486 7.15 -23.80 -22.64
CA GLU A 486 6.47 -24.39 -23.80
C GLU A 486 6.09 -23.31 -24.85
N THR A 487 5.62 -22.16 -24.38
CA THR A 487 5.11 -21.07 -25.25
C THR A 487 6.26 -20.26 -25.87
N TYR A 488 7.36 -20.09 -25.13
CA TYR A 488 8.52 -19.29 -25.53
C TYR A 488 9.80 -20.14 -25.56
N PRO A 489 9.97 -20.98 -26.60
CA PRO A 489 11.12 -21.90 -26.69
C PRO A 489 12.47 -21.19 -26.85
N ASP A 490 12.48 -19.88 -27.02
CA ASP A 490 13.70 -19.06 -27.09
C ASP A 490 14.22 -18.67 -25.69
N ILE A 491 13.51 -19.00 -24.62
CA ILE A 491 14.03 -18.93 -23.25
C ILE A 491 15.07 -20.05 -23.06
N ASP A 492 16.18 -19.72 -22.41
CA ASP A 492 17.21 -20.68 -22.02
C ASP A 492 16.91 -21.23 -20.62
N GLU A 493 16.52 -22.49 -20.55
CA GLU A 493 16.17 -23.17 -19.29
C GLU A 493 17.32 -23.25 -18.27
N ASN A 494 18.58 -23.08 -18.71
CA ASN A 494 19.73 -23.04 -17.82
C ASN A 494 20.02 -21.63 -17.26
N ARG A 495 19.28 -20.61 -17.69
CA ARG A 495 19.45 -19.21 -17.30
C ARG A 495 18.14 -18.60 -16.78
N LEU A 496 17.45 -19.38 -15.92
CA LEU A 496 16.25 -18.92 -15.22
C LEU A 496 16.65 -18.27 -13.91
N CYS A 497 16.24 -17.03 -13.70
CA CYS A 497 16.37 -16.29 -12.44
C CYS A 497 15.01 -16.20 -11.76
N GLU A 498 15.00 -15.99 -10.44
CA GLU A 498 13.77 -15.81 -9.68
C GLU A 498 13.93 -14.68 -8.67
N THR A 499 12.87 -13.92 -8.45
CA THR A 499 12.81 -12.87 -7.43
C THR A 499 11.39 -12.64 -6.93
N GLY A 500 11.30 -12.09 -5.74
CA GLY A 500 10.06 -11.58 -5.18
C GLY A 500 10.29 -10.85 -3.87
N GLY A 501 9.31 -10.04 -3.46
CA GLY A 501 9.39 -9.26 -2.23
C GLY A 501 8.27 -9.58 -1.25
N SER A 502 8.55 -9.52 0.07
CA SER A 502 7.55 -9.81 1.12
C SER A 502 7.08 -11.28 1.03
N TYR A 503 5.79 -11.53 0.78
CA TYR A 503 5.33 -12.87 0.45
C TYR A 503 6.09 -13.45 -0.76
N GLY A 504 6.35 -12.66 -1.81
CA GLY A 504 7.20 -13.10 -2.93
C GLY A 504 8.60 -13.48 -2.47
N GLY A 505 9.18 -12.77 -1.49
CA GLY A 505 10.45 -13.14 -0.87
C GLY A 505 10.36 -14.41 -0.02
N PHE A 506 9.24 -14.64 0.67
CA PHE A 506 8.95 -15.95 1.28
C PHE A 506 8.93 -17.04 0.21
N MET A 507 8.24 -16.82 -0.90
CA MET A 507 8.13 -17.76 -2.00
C MET A 507 9.49 -17.98 -2.68
N THR A 508 10.34 -16.95 -2.84
CA THR A 508 11.74 -17.08 -3.28
C THR A 508 12.51 -18.05 -2.36
N ASN A 509 12.43 -17.84 -1.05
CA ASN A 509 13.07 -18.73 -0.06
C ASN A 509 12.50 -20.15 -0.12
N TRP A 510 11.20 -20.30 -0.37
CA TRP A 510 10.55 -21.59 -0.53
C TRP A 510 11.02 -22.31 -1.80
N ILE A 511 11.03 -21.63 -2.93
CA ILE A 511 11.45 -22.14 -4.24
C ILE A 511 12.88 -22.69 -4.16
N ILE A 512 13.85 -21.90 -3.69
CA ILE A 512 15.26 -22.34 -3.61
C ILE A 512 15.51 -23.53 -2.68
N THR A 513 14.57 -23.80 -1.74
CA THR A 513 14.66 -24.96 -0.84
C THR A 513 13.90 -26.19 -1.35
N HIS A 514 13.16 -26.09 -2.49
CA HIS A 514 12.32 -27.16 -3.03
C HIS A 514 12.62 -27.52 -4.50
N THR A 515 13.43 -26.71 -5.21
CA THR A 515 13.84 -26.99 -6.59
C THR A 515 15.17 -26.33 -6.93
N ASP A 516 15.96 -26.97 -7.80
CA ASP A 516 17.21 -26.42 -8.36
C ASP A 516 16.99 -25.82 -9.78
N ARG A 517 15.74 -25.49 -10.14
CA ARG A 517 15.36 -25.01 -11.47
C ARG A 517 16.00 -23.68 -11.85
N PHE A 518 16.27 -22.81 -10.87
CA PHE A 518 16.77 -21.47 -11.08
C PHE A 518 18.28 -21.38 -10.88
N CYS A 519 18.99 -20.73 -11.81
CA CYS A 519 20.43 -20.58 -11.72
C CYS A 519 20.86 -19.57 -10.64
N CYS A 520 19.99 -18.63 -10.29
CA CYS A 520 20.14 -17.72 -9.15
C CYS A 520 18.81 -17.12 -8.72
N ALA A 521 18.79 -16.56 -7.51
CA ALA A 521 17.61 -15.91 -6.95
C ALA A 521 17.94 -14.59 -6.24
N ALA A 522 16.94 -13.69 -6.12
CA ALA A 522 17.03 -12.45 -5.35
C ALA A 522 15.82 -12.33 -4.40
N SER A 523 16.02 -12.71 -3.14
CA SER A 523 15.00 -12.70 -2.10
C SER A 523 14.95 -11.33 -1.41
N GLN A 524 13.79 -10.65 -1.45
CA GLN A 524 13.67 -9.29 -0.98
C GLN A 524 12.70 -9.18 0.20
N ARG A 525 13.10 -8.48 1.30
CA ARG A 525 12.24 -8.26 2.48
C ARG A 525 11.39 -9.50 2.82
N SER A 526 12.07 -10.63 2.93
CA SER A 526 11.48 -11.96 2.91
C SER A 526 11.14 -12.51 4.31
N ILE A 527 10.50 -13.67 4.35
CA ILE A 527 10.26 -14.46 5.55
C ILE A 527 11.08 -15.76 5.46
N ALA A 528 11.86 -16.05 6.51
CA ALA A 528 12.60 -17.31 6.67
C ALA A 528 11.85 -18.28 7.57
N SER A 529 11.30 -17.76 8.67
CA SER A 529 10.69 -18.56 9.73
C SER A 529 9.40 -17.91 10.21
N TRP A 530 8.30 -18.59 10.03
CA TRP A 530 7.01 -18.12 10.55
C TRP A 530 6.98 -18.03 12.08
N ILE A 531 7.88 -18.76 12.79
CA ILE A 531 8.02 -18.63 14.24
C ILE A 531 8.57 -17.26 14.61
N SER A 532 9.73 -16.87 14.06
CA SER A 532 10.32 -15.55 14.33
C SER A 532 9.45 -14.41 13.81
N PHE A 533 8.89 -14.57 12.60
CA PHE A 533 7.95 -13.59 12.05
C PHE A 533 6.76 -13.35 12.98
N SER A 534 6.07 -14.40 13.45
CA SER A 534 4.91 -14.28 14.35
C SER A 534 5.24 -13.62 15.69
N LEU A 535 6.51 -13.67 16.14
CA LEU A 535 6.92 -13.15 17.44
C LEU A 535 7.62 -11.79 17.37
N ILE A 536 8.05 -11.35 16.19
CA ILE A 536 8.84 -10.11 16.02
C ILE A 536 8.12 -9.09 15.13
N ALA A 537 7.47 -9.51 14.03
CA ALA A 537 6.86 -8.60 13.06
C ALA A 537 5.73 -7.74 13.68
N ASP A 538 5.53 -6.56 13.14
CA ASP A 538 4.51 -5.62 13.59
C ASP A 538 3.07 -6.18 13.51
N ILE A 539 2.81 -7.10 12.58
CA ILE A 539 1.53 -7.82 12.43
C ILE A 539 1.65 -9.29 12.83
N GLY A 540 2.82 -9.73 13.29
CA GLY A 540 3.18 -11.12 13.42
C GLY A 540 2.22 -11.99 14.22
N PRO A 541 1.84 -11.63 15.46
CA PRO A 541 1.01 -12.47 16.33
C PRO A 541 -0.35 -12.82 15.73
N GLU A 542 -0.95 -11.91 14.97
CA GLU A 542 -2.25 -12.13 14.33
C GLU A 542 -2.10 -12.78 12.96
N PHE A 543 -1.29 -12.17 12.10
CA PHE A 543 -1.12 -12.59 10.72
C PHE A 543 -0.42 -13.95 10.60
N GLY A 544 0.74 -14.12 11.25
CA GLY A 544 1.53 -15.34 11.07
C GLY A 544 0.81 -16.61 11.56
N THR A 545 0.11 -16.53 12.70
CA THR A 545 -0.66 -17.70 13.21
C THR A 545 -1.89 -17.97 12.34
N ASP A 546 -2.64 -16.93 11.94
CA ASP A 546 -3.82 -17.09 11.07
C ASP A 546 -3.43 -17.69 9.71
N GLN A 547 -2.42 -17.14 9.05
CA GLN A 547 -2.01 -17.56 7.71
C GLN A 547 -1.42 -18.98 7.69
N CYS A 548 -0.73 -19.41 8.75
CA CYS A 548 -0.26 -20.79 8.87
C CYS A 548 -1.34 -21.76 9.39
N GLY A 549 -2.60 -21.33 9.54
CA GLY A 549 -3.68 -22.15 10.09
C GLY A 549 -3.42 -22.62 11.54
N ALA A 550 -2.63 -21.84 12.29
CA ALA A 550 -2.27 -22.11 13.66
C ALA A 550 -3.15 -21.31 14.65
N LYS A 551 -3.00 -21.55 15.95
CA LYS A 551 -3.65 -20.80 17.02
C LYS A 551 -2.62 -19.99 17.79
N LYS A 552 -3.04 -18.91 18.46
CA LYS A 552 -2.18 -18.12 19.35
C LYS A 552 -1.97 -18.76 20.74
N SER A 553 -1.96 -20.08 20.79
CA SER A 553 -1.76 -20.84 22.04
C SER A 553 -0.29 -21.03 22.39
N TRP A 554 0.61 -20.86 21.40
CA TRP A 554 2.06 -21.04 21.52
C TRP A 554 2.46 -22.40 22.11
N ASP A 555 1.63 -23.43 21.84
CA ASP A 555 1.90 -24.83 22.15
C ASP A 555 2.68 -25.52 21.02
N ASP A 556 3.10 -26.76 21.25
CA ASP A 556 3.88 -27.53 20.28
C ASP A 556 3.17 -27.63 18.92
N ALA A 557 1.84 -27.79 18.91
CA ALA A 557 1.07 -27.89 17.67
C ALA A 557 1.07 -26.57 16.87
N THR A 558 1.08 -25.44 17.55
CA THR A 558 1.26 -24.11 16.91
C THR A 558 2.65 -24.01 16.29
N PHE A 559 3.71 -24.32 17.06
CA PHE A 559 5.09 -24.25 16.57
C PHE A 559 5.35 -25.24 15.42
N ASP A 560 4.79 -26.44 15.47
CA ASP A 560 4.91 -27.42 14.38
C ASP A 560 4.32 -26.89 13.06
N LYS A 561 3.16 -26.23 13.10
CA LYS A 561 2.54 -25.60 11.92
C LYS A 561 3.38 -24.45 11.37
N LEU A 562 3.79 -23.52 12.24
CA LEU A 562 4.63 -22.40 11.84
C LEU A 562 5.94 -22.87 11.23
N TRP A 563 6.57 -23.89 11.83
CA TRP A 563 7.81 -24.49 11.33
C TRP A 563 7.61 -25.25 10.02
N HIS A 564 6.46 -25.90 9.84
CA HIS A 564 6.13 -26.62 8.61
C HIS A 564 6.16 -25.68 7.39
N HIS A 565 5.61 -24.47 7.50
CA HIS A 565 5.55 -23.47 6.43
C HIS A 565 6.82 -22.59 6.36
N SER A 566 7.82 -22.82 7.22
CA SER A 566 9.05 -22.01 7.25
C SER A 566 10.08 -22.50 6.24
N PRO A 567 10.51 -21.68 5.26
CA PRO A 567 11.58 -22.05 4.32
C PRO A 567 12.87 -22.49 5.02
N LEU A 568 13.21 -21.86 6.14
CA LEU A 568 14.41 -22.18 6.93
C LEU A 568 14.47 -23.63 7.37
N LYS A 569 13.33 -24.30 7.57
CA LYS A 569 13.26 -25.75 7.88
C LYS A 569 13.94 -26.61 6.82
N TYR A 570 13.86 -26.18 5.57
CA TYR A 570 14.30 -26.94 4.40
C TYR A 570 15.62 -26.43 3.82
N ILE A 571 16.28 -25.49 4.51
CA ILE A 571 17.46 -24.77 4.04
C ILE A 571 18.59 -25.69 3.54
N ARG A 572 18.74 -26.88 4.12
CA ARG A 572 19.75 -27.88 3.74
C ARG A 572 19.62 -28.38 2.29
N ASN A 573 18.45 -28.19 1.66
CA ASN A 573 18.19 -28.62 0.31
C ASN A 573 18.52 -27.53 -0.72
N ALA A 574 18.81 -26.31 -0.27
CA ALA A 574 19.04 -25.17 -1.17
C ALA A 574 20.48 -25.15 -1.71
N HIS A 575 20.62 -25.04 -3.02
CA HIS A 575 21.89 -24.94 -3.74
C HIS A 575 21.98 -23.68 -4.61
N THR A 576 20.88 -23.00 -4.84
CA THR A 576 20.76 -21.82 -5.70
C THR A 576 21.50 -20.61 -5.12
N PRO A 577 22.48 -20.01 -5.83
CA PRO A 577 23.08 -18.71 -5.45
C PRO A 577 22.02 -17.66 -5.18
N THR A 578 22.03 -17.03 -4.00
CA THR A 578 20.93 -16.16 -3.59
C THR A 578 21.42 -14.82 -3.02
N LEU A 579 20.90 -13.73 -3.61
CA LEU A 579 21.02 -12.37 -3.10
C LEU A 579 19.86 -12.08 -2.14
N PHE A 580 20.14 -11.51 -0.98
CA PHE A 580 19.13 -11.00 -0.05
C PHE A 580 19.15 -9.47 -0.06
N ILE A 581 17.98 -8.86 -0.23
CA ILE A 581 17.75 -7.42 -0.13
C ILE A 581 16.86 -7.16 1.07
N HIS A 582 17.35 -6.37 2.04
CA HIS A 582 16.59 -6.06 3.25
C HIS A 582 16.85 -4.64 3.74
N SER A 583 15.89 -4.08 4.48
CA SER A 583 15.97 -2.77 5.10
C SER A 583 16.11 -2.91 6.61
N ASP A 584 16.87 -2.02 7.25
CA ASP A 584 17.12 -2.11 8.71
C ASP A 584 15.94 -1.63 9.57
N GLN A 585 15.00 -0.89 8.96
CA GLN A 585 13.75 -0.45 9.61
C GLN A 585 12.52 -1.17 9.05
N ASP A 586 12.73 -2.34 8.48
CA ASP A 586 11.63 -3.22 8.07
C ASP A 586 11.10 -3.98 9.30
N TYR A 587 9.98 -3.51 9.82
CA TYR A 587 9.29 -4.14 10.95
C TYR A 587 8.16 -5.06 10.52
N ARG A 588 7.81 -5.07 9.21
CA ARG A 588 6.83 -5.98 8.60
C ARG A 588 7.42 -7.37 8.37
N CYS A 589 8.56 -7.42 7.67
CA CYS A 589 9.40 -8.61 7.57
C CYS A 589 10.76 -8.24 8.13
N PRO A 590 11.03 -8.49 9.42
CA PRO A 590 12.23 -7.99 10.07
C PRO A 590 13.53 -8.46 9.41
N LEU A 591 14.56 -7.62 9.43
CA LEU A 591 15.89 -7.90 8.84
C LEU A 591 16.46 -9.27 9.26
N SER A 592 16.14 -9.73 10.47
CA SER A 592 16.53 -11.05 10.97
C SER A 592 16.06 -12.21 10.06
N GLU A 593 14.98 -12.02 9.31
CA GLU A 593 14.48 -13.06 8.40
C GLU A 593 15.45 -13.27 7.22
N GLY A 594 15.90 -12.21 6.58
CA GLY A 594 16.94 -12.30 5.54
C GLY A 594 18.28 -12.81 6.07
N MET A 595 18.66 -12.40 7.29
CA MET A 595 19.88 -12.87 7.94
C MET A 595 19.89 -14.37 8.19
N GLN A 596 18.77 -14.95 8.64
CA GLN A 596 18.64 -16.40 8.89
C GLN A 596 18.88 -17.22 7.61
N MET A 597 18.22 -16.86 6.51
CA MET A 597 18.41 -17.55 5.23
C MET A 597 19.83 -17.40 4.71
N MET A 598 20.36 -16.17 4.70
CA MET A 598 21.73 -15.88 4.24
C MET A 598 22.76 -16.72 5.01
N GLN A 599 22.68 -16.76 6.34
CA GLN A 599 23.61 -17.54 7.16
C GLN A 599 23.46 -19.03 6.90
N GLY A 600 22.23 -19.51 6.80
CA GLY A 600 21.96 -20.93 6.51
C GLY A 600 22.57 -21.39 5.19
N LEU A 601 22.51 -20.58 4.14
CA LEU A 601 23.14 -20.86 2.84
C LEU A 601 24.67 -20.76 2.92
N ALA A 602 25.20 -19.72 3.54
CA ALA A 602 26.65 -19.49 3.64
C ALA A 602 27.36 -20.63 4.37
N VAL A 603 26.77 -21.15 5.48
CA VAL A 603 27.35 -22.28 6.25
C VAL A 603 27.40 -23.55 5.41
N GLN A 604 26.51 -23.72 4.44
CA GLN A 604 26.51 -24.84 3.51
C GLN A 604 27.45 -24.64 2.30
N GLY A 605 28.10 -23.47 2.20
CA GLY A 605 28.97 -23.14 1.08
C GLY A 605 28.24 -22.71 -0.18
N VAL A 606 26.93 -22.38 -0.09
CA VAL A 606 26.17 -21.81 -1.20
C VAL A 606 26.52 -20.32 -1.32
N GLU A 607 26.79 -19.87 -2.56
CA GLU A 607 27.06 -18.45 -2.81
C GLU A 607 25.88 -17.58 -2.39
N THR A 608 26.13 -16.60 -1.54
CA THR A 608 25.10 -15.70 -1.05
C THR A 608 25.64 -14.32 -0.69
N ARG A 609 24.76 -13.33 -0.79
CA ARG A 609 25.06 -11.93 -0.43
C ARG A 609 23.84 -11.34 0.29
N LEU A 610 24.07 -10.45 1.26
CA LEU A 610 23.03 -9.65 1.91
C LEU A 610 23.33 -8.16 1.74
N CYS A 611 22.40 -7.42 1.12
CA CYS A 611 22.43 -5.97 1.02
C CYS A 611 21.45 -5.38 2.05
N ILE A 612 21.97 -4.61 3.00
CA ILE A 612 21.17 -3.93 4.04
C ILE A 612 21.04 -2.45 3.67
N PHE A 613 19.81 -1.99 3.51
CA PHE A 613 19.49 -0.60 3.21
C PHE A 613 19.13 0.16 4.48
N HIS A 614 20.02 1.10 4.85
CA HIS A 614 19.90 1.85 6.10
C HIS A 614 18.86 2.98 6.00
N GLY A 615 18.02 3.08 7.03
CA GLY A 615 16.97 4.08 7.12
C GLY A 615 15.84 3.88 6.12
N GLU A 616 15.71 2.65 5.61
CA GLU A 616 14.59 2.21 4.76
C GLU A 616 13.72 1.21 5.53
N ASN A 617 12.46 1.11 5.10
CA ASN A 617 11.48 0.20 5.67
C ASN A 617 11.01 -0.84 4.61
N HIS A 618 9.88 -1.48 4.85
CA HIS A 618 9.30 -2.50 3.96
C HIS A 618 8.96 -1.97 2.55
N GLU A 619 8.77 -0.65 2.41
CA GLU A 619 8.36 -0.01 1.16
C GLU A 619 9.54 0.39 0.24
N LEU A 620 10.77 -0.01 0.53
CA LEU A 620 11.98 0.38 -0.21
C LEU A 620 11.79 0.37 -1.74
N SER A 621 11.25 -0.70 -2.32
CA SER A 621 11.11 -0.83 -3.79
C SER A 621 10.03 0.08 -4.38
N ARG A 622 9.04 0.50 -3.58
CA ARG A 622 7.86 1.26 -4.01
C ARG A 622 7.99 2.75 -3.76
N SER A 623 8.23 3.14 -2.51
CA SER A 623 8.27 4.54 -2.09
C SER A 623 9.53 4.91 -1.28
N GLY A 624 10.53 4.04 -1.22
CA GLY A 624 11.81 4.31 -0.59
C GLY A 624 12.56 5.48 -1.23
N LYS A 625 13.66 5.89 -0.62
CA LYS A 625 14.49 6.98 -1.13
C LYS A 625 15.01 6.66 -2.53
N PRO A 626 14.97 7.59 -3.49
CA PRO A 626 15.28 7.32 -4.90
C PRO A 626 16.63 6.65 -5.14
N ALA A 627 17.70 7.12 -4.49
CA ALA A 627 19.03 6.52 -4.64
C ALA A 627 19.07 5.07 -4.13
N ASN A 628 18.31 4.75 -3.08
CA ASN A 628 18.23 3.40 -2.54
C ASN A 628 17.39 2.47 -3.43
N ARG A 629 16.30 2.96 -4.03
CA ARG A 629 15.53 2.23 -5.04
C ARG A 629 16.40 1.88 -6.26
N ILE A 630 17.13 2.85 -6.79
CA ILE A 630 18.08 2.69 -7.90
C ILE A 630 19.18 1.69 -7.51
N ARG A 631 19.78 1.84 -6.32
CA ARG A 631 20.83 0.93 -5.86
C ARG A 631 20.30 -0.50 -5.67
N ARG A 632 19.11 -0.68 -5.10
CA ARG A 632 18.46 -1.99 -4.94
C ARG A 632 18.30 -2.68 -6.31
N LEU A 633 17.72 -2.00 -7.28
CA LEU A 633 17.48 -2.58 -8.60
C LEU A 633 18.81 -2.93 -9.31
N ARG A 634 19.84 -2.10 -9.15
CA ARG A 634 21.18 -2.38 -9.67
C ARG A 634 21.79 -3.64 -9.04
N GLU A 635 21.72 -3.81 -7.72
CA GLU A 635 22.25 -5.01 -7.05
C GLU A 635 21.57 -6.29 -7.55
N ILE A 636 20.26 -6.26 -7.81
CA ILE A 636 19.51 -7.41 -8.34
C ILE A 636 19.91 -7.67 -9.80
N THR A 637 19.94 -6.63 -10.63
CA THR A 637 20.29 -6.76 -12.05
C THR A 637 21.74 -7.27 -12.24
N ASP A 638 22.70 -6.71 -11.49
CA ASP A 638 24.10 -7.16 -11.50
C ASP A 638 24.24 -8.62 -11.06
N TRP A 639 23.43 -9.04 -10.06
CA TRP A 639 23.40 -10.42 -9.58
C TRP A 639 22.89 -11.39 -10.65
N PHE A 640 21.80 -11.04 -11.32
CA PHE A 640 21.28 -11.83 -12.43
C PHE A 640 22.28 -11.90 -13.59
N GLU A 641 22.86 -10.76 -13.96
CA GLU A 641 23.88 -10.71 -15.03
C GLU A 641 25.09 -11.60 -14.69
N GLN A 642 25.57 -11.59 -13.45
CA GLN A 642 26.70 -12.42 -13.01
C GLN A 642 26.43 -13.92 -13.20
N HIS A 643 25.19 -14.38 -12.95
CA HIS A 643 24.85 -15.82 -12.98
C HIS A 643 24.23 -16.29 -14.31
N THR A 644 23.91 -15.37 -15.22
CA THR A 644 23.36 -15.70 -16.55
C THR A 644 24.35 -15.47 -17.68
N LYS A 645 25.58 -14.99 -17.40
CA LYS A 645 26.65 -14.91 -18.41
C LYS A 645 26.98 -16.30 -18.92
N ALA A 646 26.91 -16.45 -20.25
CA ALA A 646 27.24 -17.70 -20.95
C ALA A 646 28.77 -17.97 -20.94
#